data_9a064f1b91f0afa1caf413e3324e3f46
#
_entry.id   9a064f1b91f0afa1caf413e3324e3f46
#
_cell.length_a   1.000
_cell.length_b   1.000
_cell.length_c   1.000
_cell.angle_alpha   90.00
_cell.angle_beta   90.00
_cell.angle_gamma   90.00
#
_symmetry.space_group_name_H-M   'P 1'
#
loop_
_entity.id
_entity.type
_entity.pdbx_description
1 polymer ?
#
loop_
_entity_poly.entity_id
_entity_poly.type
_entity_poly.pdbx_seq_one_letter_code
_entity_poly.pdbx_strand_id
1 'polypeptide(L)'
;MKIRAIAALLFILISVSAFGEGRIKITGYVRDADGNPLELVNVRVKNTLIGSMTNEKGYYSFSISPGDSISIIYSCLGYNKAERIIPSAQADMRLNVQMNNTSFDLGEVSVTAIRKQTTTMESLNADRIKLLPDPSGGSIESLVVTFAGVSSNNELSSQYSVRGGSYDENIVYVNGIEVFRPLLIRSGQQEGLSFINPDLTEAVNFAAGGFEARYGDKMSSVLDITYKKPKIFEGSASASLLGANAYVGSSIGKFTQVTGFRFKSGRSILGTMDTDAEYDPKFIDLQTYITYQLAPKWEINFLGNLANNNYKFTPYSRETSFGTAEHPKNFKVYFDGRERDRFQTLFGALTLKHNPNENTELGLQASAFKSKEEEGYDIAGEYWLSENGAENPDDDASAAMSVGRYHEHARNRLNSTVMNVGHYGMARLLNNTLKWGATVQMEKINDKISEWEKRDSSGYSLPQTGNNVSVYSNLFSDNQIESTRFSAYAQDAFKFRTKQGLFTLVAGVRGSYWTYNKEFLFSPRASLGFIPNFDQDLTLRFATGLYYQSPFYKELRRVDKDKNGNNITVLNKDLKSQRSIHFILGGDYTFRAVDRNFKVTAEMYYKKLDNLNPYTVDNVKIRYYGENCAKGYAMGLDVKFFGEFVPGTDSWISFSLMKAQQTIRETTTVPMANSQGYNISLFFQDYFPGYKRVKLNLKGVLSGGLPQTI
;
A
#
# COMPACT_ATOMS: atom_id res chain seq x y z
N MET A 1 -11.28 38.56 4.92
CA MET A 1 -12.55 38.10 5.58
C MET A 1 -12.70 36.55 5.60
N LYS A 2 -12.18 35.79 4.65
CA LYS A 2 -12.39 34.32 4.57
C LYS A 2 -11.60 33.47 5.60
N ILE A 3 -10.44 33.95 6.06
CA ILE A 3 -9.62 33.22 7.05
C ILE A 3 -10.18 33.30 8.47
N ARG A 4 -10.86 34.40 8.81
CA ARG A 4 -11.50 34.56 10.13
C ARG A 4 -12.78 33.75 10.31
N ALA A 5 -13.45 33.40 9.22
CA ALA A 5 -14.63 32.51 9.24
C ALA A 5 -14.24 31.02 9.44
N ILE A 6 -13.12 30.58 8.90
CA ILE A 6 -12.60 29.20 9.08
C ILE A 6 -12.07 29.02 10.49
N ALA A 7 -11.38 30.01 11.05
CA ALA A 7 -10.94 30.00 12.44
C ALA A 7 -12.10 30.02 13.45
N ALA A 8 -13.17 30.73 13.14
CA ALA A 8 -14.39 30.77 13.97
C ALA A 8 -15.15 29.40 13.88
N LEU A 9 -15.18 28.76 12.73
CA LEU A 9 -15.78 27.42 12.57
C LEU A 9 -14.99 26.33 13.31
N LEU A 10 -13.66 26.42 13.30
CA LEU A 10 -12.80 25.54 14.10
C LEU A 10 -12.95 25.78 15.62
N PHE A 11 -13.16 27.01 16.04
CA PHE A 11 -13.35 27.34 17.46
C PHE A 11 -14.74 26.96 17.99
N ILE A 12 -15.77 26.96 17.14
CA ILE A 12 -17.12 26.49 17.49
C ILE A 12 -17.17 24.95 17.60
N LEU A 13 -16.36 24.23 16.84
CA LEU A 13 -16.24 22.78 16.94
C LEU A 13 -15.51 22.29 18.22
N ILE A 14 -14.72 23.15 18.85
CA ILE A 14 -13.96 22.83 20.08
C ILE A 14 -14.77 23.11 21.36
N SER A 15 -15.87 23.89 21.29
CA SER A 15 -16.55 24.39 22.47
C SER A 15 -17.80 23.63 22.93
N VAL A 16 -18.11 22.45 22.39
CA VAL A 16 -19.37 21.71 22.72
C VAL A 16 -19.17 20.42 23.56
N SER A 17 -18.04 20.21 24.19
CA SER A 17 -17.81 18.93 24.91
C SER A 17 -17.35 19.12 26.36
N ALA A 18 -18.12 19.84 27.16
CA ALA A 18 -17.85 19.93 28.62
C ALA A 18 -19.10 19.65 29.45
N PHE A 19 -19.60 18.40 29.39
CA PHE A 19 -20.39 17.83 30.47
C PHE A 19 -19.74 16.52 30.90
N GLY A 20 -18.97 16.57 32.00
CA GLY A 20 -18.29 15.43 32.55
C GLY A 20 -19.28 14.50 33.28
N GLU A 21 -19.59 13.34 32.69
CA GLU A 21 -20.06 12.20 33.47
C GLU A 21 -18.89 11.73 34.36
N GLY A 22 -19.15 11.51 35.68
CA GLY A 22 -18.16 10.99 36.60
C GLY A 22 -17.53 9.71 36.07
N ARG A 23 -16.19 9.65 35.96
CA ARG A 23 -15.47 8.47 35.47
C ARG A 23 -14.98 7.65 36.64
N ILE A 24 -15.04 6.33 36.52
CA ILE A 24 -14.55 5.36 37.50
C ILE A 24 -13.15 4.95 37.08
N LYS A 25 -12.23 4.94 38.02
CA LYS A 25 -10.83 4.53 37.82
C LYS A 25 -10.67 3.05 38.14
N ILE A 26 -10.17 2.28 37.19
CA ILE A 26 -9.80 0.86 37.37
C ILE A 26 -8.29 0.77 37.40
N THR A 27 -7.77 0.14 38.49
CA THR A 27 -6.34 -0.07 38.67
C THR A 27 -6.07 -1.51 39.03
N GLY A 28 -4.83 -1.97 38.92
CA GLY A 28 -4.45 -3.30 39.39
C GLY A 28 -3.07 -3.74 38.97
N TYR A 29 -2.74 -4.97 39.34
CA TYR A 29 -1.49 -5.62 38.96
C TYR A 29 -1.79 -6.90 38.20
N VAL A 30 -1.01 -7.16 37.14
CA VAL A 30 -1.01 -8.43 36.42
C VAL A 30 0.29 -9.16 36.73
N ARG A 31 0.17 -10.45 37.08
CA ARG A 31 1.29 -11.32 37.41
C ARG A 31 1.18 -12.63 36.66
N ASP A 32 2.31 -13.33 36.48
CA ASP A 32 2.33 -14.70 35.97
C ASP A 32 1.92 -15.74 37.06
N ALA A 33 1.96 -17.02 36.70
CA ALA A 33 1.66 -18.12 37.63
C ALA A 33 2.66 -18.21 38.78
N ASP A 34 3.89 -17.75 38.60
CA ASP A 34 4.96 -17.76 39.56
C ASP A 34 4.98 -16.48 40.45
N GLY A 35 4.05 -15.55 40.22
CA GLY A 35 3.89 -14.31 40.98
C GLY A 35 4.77 -13.16 40.45
N ASN A 36 5.52 -13.32 39.37
CA ASN A 36 6.32 -12.24 38.79
C ASN A 36 5.42 -11.22 38.09
N PRO A 37 5.77 -9.92 38.11
CA PRO A 37 5.00 -8.89 37.43
C PRO A 37 5.10 -9.06 35.93
N LEU A 38 3.95 -9.00 35.23
CA LEU A 38 3.87 -9.02 33.79
C LEU A 38 3.76 -7.60 33.24
N GLU A 39 4.77 -7.16 32.53
CA GLU A 39 4.75 -5.91 31.78
C GLU A 39 4.16 -6.10 30.39
N LEU A 40 3.70 -5.00 29.80
CA LEU A 40 3.13 -4.98 28.44
C LEU A 40 1.88 -5.85 28.27
N VAL A 41 1.20 -6.19 29.34
CA VAL A 41 -0.13 -6.81 29.26
C VAL A 41 -1.12 -5.75 28.79
N ASN A 42 -1.80 -6.03 27.71
CA ASN A 42 -2.89 -5.19 27.24
C ASN A 42 -4.14 -5.48 28.07
N VAL A 43 -4.59 -4.47 28.81
CA VAL A 43 -5.79 -4.52 29.66
C VAL A 43 -6.84 -3.62 29.04
N ARG A 44 -7.95 -4.19 28.54
CA ARG A 44 -8.99 -3.40 27.86
C ARG A 44 -10.40 -3.85 28.23
N VAL A 45 -11.35 -2.94 28.13
CA VAL A 45 -12.77 -3.26 28.20
C VAL A 45 -13.21 -3.91 26.90
N LYS A 46 -13.88 -5.07 27.00
CA LYS A 46 -14.35 -5.88 25.86
C LYS A 46 -15.20 -5.03 24.91
N ASN A 47 -14.95 -5.18 23.61
CA ASN A 47 -15.64 -4.45 22.54
C ASN A 47 -15.48 -2.92 22.58
N THR A 48 -14.48 -2.41 23.32
CA THR A 48 -14.11 -1.00 23.35
C THR A 48 -12.61 -0.83 23.17
N LEU A 49 -12.16 0.41 22.98
CA LEU A 49 -10.74 0.76 22.95
C LEU A 49 -10.25 1.29 24.30
N ILE A 50 -11.11 1.33 25.31
CA ILE A 50 -10.77 1.81 26.63
C ILE A 50 -9.91 0.76 27.34
N GLY A 51 -8.71 1.15 27.74
CA GLY A 51 -7.78 0.26 28.42
C GLY A 51 -6.44 0.91 28.69
N SER A 52 -5.48 0.11 29.15
CA SER A 52 -4.12 0.50 29.45
C SER A 52 -3.20 -0.69 29.27
N MET A 53 -1.89 -0.46 29.18
CA MET A 53 -0.89 -1.53 29.28
C MET A 53 -0.25 -1.53 30.67
N THR A 54 0.19 -2.71 31.12
CA THR A 54 0.93 -2.82 32.38
C THR A 54 2.36 -2.29 32.21
N ASN A 55 2.84 -1.60 33.20
CA ASN A 55 4.24 -1.16 33.31
C ASN A 55 5.16 -2.30 33.82
N GLU A 56 6.45 -2.02 34.03
CA GLU A 56 7.45 -2.97 34.53
C GLU A 56 7.09 -3.68 35.85
N LYS A 57 6.25 -3.04 36.68
CA LYS A 57 5.76 -3.61 37.92
C LYS A 57 4.47 -4.41 37.76
N GLY A 58 4.02 -4.59 36.49
CA GLY A 58 2.74 -5.19 36.17
C GLY A 58 1.54 -4.31 36.48
N TYR A 59 1.74 -3.03 36.84
CA TYR A 59 0.67 -2.11 37.23
C TYR A 59 -0.01 -1.50 35.99
N TYR A 60 -1.35 -1.39 36.04
CA TYR A 60 -2.16 -0.71 35.03
C TYR A 60 -3.19 0.22 35.67
N SER A 61 -3.62 1.24 34.94
CA SER A 61 -4.66 2.18 35.36
C SER A 61 -5.36 2.77 34.11
N PHE A 62 -6.68 2.76 34.10
CA PHE A 62 -7.50 3.46 33.13
C PHE A 62 -8.85 3.86 33.72
N SER A 63 -9.59 4.75 33.03
CA SER A 63 -10.89 5.24 33.50
C SER A 63 -11.98 4.89 32.51
N ILE A 64 -13.15 4.52 33.02
CA ILE A 64 -14.36 4.17 32.26
C ILE A 64 -15.54 5.01 32.71
N SER A 65 -16.58 5.08 31.91
CA SER A 65 -17.87 5.60 32.37
C SER A 65 -18.56 4.58 33.27
N PRO A 66 -19.33 4.98 34.29
CA PRO A 66 -20.15 4.08 35.09
C PRO A 66 -21.08 3.25 34.21
N GLY A 67 -21.23 1.98 34.50
CA GLY A 67 -22.07 1.06 33.72
C GLY A 67 -22.53 -0.17 34.50
N ASP A 68 -23.57 -0.82 33.99
CA ASP A 68 -24.22 -1.94 34.69
C ASP A 68 -23.40 -3.24 34.67
N SER A 69 -22.68 -3.52 33.58
CA SER A 69 -21.78 -4.67 33.48
C SER A 69 -20.67 -4.41 32.47
N ILE A 70 -19.43 -4.66 32.86
CA ILE A 70 -18.28 -4.56 31.99
C ILE A 70 -17.45 -5.83 32.06
N SER A 71 -16.87 -6.21 30.92
CA SER A 71 -15.88 -7.28 30.83
C SER A 71 -14.52 -6.67 30.48
N ILE A 72 -13.49 -7.01 31.26
CA ILE A 72 -12.11 -6.57 31.06
C ILE A 72 -11.30 -7.76 30.58
N ILE A 73 -10.63 -7.60 29.44
CA ILE A 73 -9.76 -8.60 28.82
C ILE A 73 -8.31 -8.22 29.10
N TYR A 74 -7.54 -9.19 29.57
CA TYR A 74 -6.09 -9.12 29.79
C TYR A 74 -5.42 -10.02 28.73
N SER A 75 -4.53 -9.46 27.94
CA SER A 75 -3.82 -10.21 26.91
C SER A 75 -2.34 -9.84 26.88
N CYS A 76 -1.49 -10.85 26.82
CA CYS A 76 -0.05 -10.72 26.70
C CYS A 76 0.49 -11.85 25.83
N LEU A 77 1.53 -11.55 25.03
CA LEU A 77 2.17 -12.56 24.19
C LEU A 77 2.81 -13.64 25.07
N GLY A 78 2.45 -14.90 24.81
CA GLY A 78 2.93 -16.04 25.61
C GLY A 78 2.05 -16.40 26.81
N TYR A 79 0.90 -15.72 27.00
CA TYR A 79 -0.02 -15.96 28.11
C TYR A 79 -1.45 -16.16 27.62
N ASN A 80 -2.20 -17.04 28.31
CA ASN A 80 -3.63 -17.24 28.08
C ASN A 80 -4.39 -15.95 28.39
N LYS A 81 -5.31 -15.56 27.50
CA LYS A 81 -6.19 -14.42 27.77
C LYS A 81 -6.98 -14.66 29.05
N ALA A 82 -6.97 -13.69 29.94
CA ALA A 82 -7.83 -13.66 31.12
C ALA A 82 -8.97 -12.66 30.88
N GLU A 83 -10.19 -13.02 31.27
CA GLU A 83 -11.37 -12.15 31.23
C GLU A 83 -11.93 -12.00 32.64
N ARG A 84 -12.25 -10.76 33.03
CA ARG A 84 -12.92 -10.45 34.31
C ARG A 84 -14.19 -9.68 34.03
N ILE A 85 -15.32 -10.25 34.45
CA ILE A 85 -16.63 -9.61 34.36
C ILE A 85 -16.92 -8.89 35.65
N ILE A 86 -17.25 -7.62 35.58
CA ILE A 86 -17.66 -6.77 36.70
C ILE A 86 -19.14 -6.51 36.52
N PRO A 87 -20.01 -7.04 37.38
CA PRO A 87 -21.47 -6.93 37.23
C PRO A 87 -21.99 -5.50 37.32
N SER A 88 -21.35 -4.64 38.11
CA SER A 88 -21.68 -3.24 38.25
C SER A 88 -20.42 -2.42 38.55
N ALA A 89 -20.08 -1.49 37.69
CA ALA A 89 -18.92 -0.61 37.84
C ALA A 89 -19.41 0.82 38.17
N GLN A 90 -19.54 1.11 39.46
CA GLN A 90 -20.06 2.41 39.94
C GLN A 90 -19.07 3.18 40.84
N ALA A 91 -17.94 2.58 41.21
CA ALA A 91 -16.90 3.20 42.04
C ALA A 91 -15.50 2.77 41.58
N ASP A 92 -14.48 3.54 41.98
CA ASP A 92 -13.08 3.19 41.75
C ASP A 92 -12.76 1.80 42.33
N MET A 93 -12.06 0.98 41.55
CA MET A 93 -11.75 -0.39 41.94
C MET A 93 -10.35 -0.83 41.58
N ARG A 94 -9.86 -1.82 42.34
CA ARG A 94 -8.56 -2.44 42.08
C ARG A 94 -8.73 -3.91 41.77
N LEU A 95 -8.26 -4.31 40.57
CA LEU A 95 -8.39 -5.67 40.04
C LEU A 95 -7.00 -6.25 39.77
N ASN A 96 -6.58 -7.21 40.60
CA ASN A 96 -5.35 -7.95 40.35
C ASN A 96 -5.68 -9.23 39.57
N VAL A 97 -4.87 -9.54 38.57
CA VAL A 97 -5.09 -10.69 37.68
C VAL A 97 -3.82 -11.51 37.55
N GLN A 98 -3.98 -12.82 37.62
CA GLN A 98 -2.93 -13.78 37.33
C GLN A 98 -3.18 -14.37 35.92
N MET A 99 -2.13 -14.44 35.11
CA MET A 99 -2.17 -15.00 33.75
C MET A 99 -1.27 -16.24 33.70
N ASN A 100 -1.77 -17.30 33.06
CA ASN A 100 -1.03 -18.53 32.87
C ASN A 100 -0.35 -18.53 31.51
N ASN A 101 0.85 -19.12 31.40
CA ASN A 101 1.56 -19.30 30.15
C ASN A 101 0.71 -20.09 29.15
N THR A 102 0.70 -19.68 27.90
CA THR A 102 0.03 -20.42 26.84
C THR A 102 0.99 -21.34 26.12
N SER A 103 0.56 -22.55 25.84
CA SER A 103 0.95 -23.32 24.68
C SER A 103 0.36 -22.62 23.43
N PHE A 104 1.19 -22.20 22.54
CA PHE A 104 0.94 -21.30 21.43
C PHE A 104 -0.35 -21.56 20.64
N ASP A 105 -1.25 -20.57 20.67
CA ASP A 105 -2.11 -20.27 19.54
C ASP A 105 -1.70 -18.91 18.97
N LEU A 106 -1.20 -18.87 17.70
CA LEU A 106 -0.81 -17.66 16.98
C LEU A 106 -2.04 -16.84 16.52
N GLY A 107 -3.19 -17.08 17.12
CA GLY A 107 -4.43 -16.37 16.88
C GLY A 107 -4.56 -15.13 17.78
N GLU A 108 -4.71 -14.03 17.12
CA GLU A 108 -5.11 -12.73 17.67
C GLU A 108 -4.00 -11.81 18.18
N VAL A 109 -3.28 -11.21 17.27
CA VAL A 109 -2.65 -9.91 17.52
C VAL A 109 -3.79 -8.87 17.60
N SER A 110 -4.32 -8.64 18.79
CA SER A 110 -5.16 -7.47 19.04
C SER A 110 -4.28 -6.23 18.90
N VAL A 111 -4.34 -5.61 17.73
CA VAL A 111 -3.56 -4.42 17.43
C VAL A 111 -4.31 -3.21 17.98
N THR A 112 -3.91 -2.75 19.13
CA THR A 112 -4.23 -1.39 19.58
C THR A 112 -3.12 -0.45 19.09
N ALA A 113 -3.48 0.69 18.55
CA ALA A 113 -2.54 1.72 18.07
C ALA A 113 -1.61 2.30 19.19
N ILE A 114 -1.82 1.88 20.41
CA ILE A 114 -1.05 2.29 21.62
C ILE A 114 0.09 1.30 21.93
N ARG A 115 0.26 0.23 21.13
CA ARG A 115 1.36 -0.71 21.34
C ARG A 115 2.71 -0.02 21.14
N LYS A 116 3.64 -0.22 22.09
CA LYS A 116 5.02 0.26 21.96
C LYS A 116 5.70 -0.44 20.77
N GLN A 117 6.07 0.33 19.77
CA GLN A 117 6.69 -0.18 18.55
C GLN A 117 8.19 0.05 18.63
N THR A 118 8.94 -1.02 18.80
CA THR A 118 10.41 -0.99 18.78
C THR A 118 10.99 -1.15 17.37
N THR A 119 10.16 -1.36 16.37
CA THR A 119 10.51 -1.48 14.94
C THR A 119 9.77 -0.42 14.13
N THR A 120 10.13 -0.26 12.86
CA THR A 120 9.44 0.66 11.91
C THR A 120 8.10 0.12 11.42
N MET A 121 7.71 -1.11 11.80
CA MET A 121 6.47 -1.75 11.36
C MET A 121 5.28 -1.27 12.20
N GLU A 122 4.37 -0.51 11.59
CA GLU A 122 3.08 -0.12 12.18
C GLU A 122 2.03 -1.20 11.89
N SER A 123 1.26 -1.55 12.92
CA SER A 123 0.26 -2.62 12.83
C SER A 123 -1.13 -2.08 13.16
N LEU A 124 -2.11 -2.36 12.31
CA LEU A 124 -3.48 -1.88 12.43
C LEU A 124 -4.49 -3.01 12.24
N ASN A 125 -5.62 -2.89 12.93
CA ASN A 125 -6.77 -3.76 12.69
C ASN A 125 -7.50 -3.33 11.41
N ALA A 126 -7.83 -4.31 10.55
CA ALA A 126 -8.53 -4.08 9.29
C ALA A 126 -9.98 -3.59 9.46
N ASP A 127 -10.61 -3.77 10.62
CA ASP A 127 -11.97 -3.25 10.86
C ASP A 127 -12.06 -1.72 10.69
N ARG A 128 -10.94 -1.01 10.81
CA ARG A 128 -10.85 0.44 10.56
C ARG A 128 -11.06 0.80 9.11
N ILE A 129 -10.79 -0.11 8.17
CA ILE A 129 -10.99 0.14 6.73
C ILE A 129 -12.46 0.38 6.43
N LYS A 130 -13.35 -0.35 7.10
CA LYS A 130 -14.79 -0.21 6.93
C LYS A 130 -15.33 1.16 7.39
N LEU A 131 -14.55 1.87 8.19
CA LEU A 131 -14.88 3.19 8.72
C LEU A 131 -14.31 4.33 7.87
N LEU A 132 -13.36 4.05 6.95
CA LEU A 132 -12.77 5.04 6.07
C LEU A 132 -13.74 5.40 4.95
N PRO A 133 -14.08 6.69 4.77
CA PRO A 133 -14.73 7.15 3.56
C PRO A 133 -13.78 6.93 2.38
N ASP A 134 -14.15 6.03 1.49
CA ASP A 134 -13.35 5.72 0.31
C ASP A 134 -14.25 5.69 -0.93
N PRO A 135 -14.07 6.64 -1.87
CA PRO A 135 -14.85 6.65 -3.11
C PRO A 135 -14.60 5.41 -3.98
N SER A 136 -13.49 4.69 -3.75
CA SER A 136 -13.18 3.46 -4.49
C SER A 136 -13.89 2.22 -3.96
N GLY A 137 -14.72 2.34 -2.89
CA GLY A 137 -15.46 1.22 -2.31
C GLY A 137 -14.73 0.46 -1.20
N GLY A 138 -13.69 1.05 -0.62
CA GLY A 138 -12.88 0.50 0.47
C GLY A 138 -11.70 -0.34 -0.02
N SER A 139 -10.50 0.16 0.18
CA SER A 139 -9.26 -0.54 -0.11
C SER A 139 -8.28 -0.44 1.04
N ILE A 140 -7.37 -1.42 1.14
CA ILE A 140 -6.26 -1.37 2.12
C ILE A 140 -5.34 -0.19 1.79
N GLU A 141 -5.14 0.08 0.52
CA GLU A 141 -4.28 1.15 0.03
C GLU A 141 -4.83 2.52 0.43
N SER A 142 -6.15 2.72 0.43
CA SER A 142 -6.74 3.98 0.89
C SER A 142 -6.56 4.21 2.39
N LEU A 143 -6.43 3.14 3.19
CA LEU A 143 -6.01 3.24 4.58
C LEU A 143 -4.53 3.61 4.68
N VAL A 144 -3.66 2.96 3.90
CA VAL A 144 -2.22 3.19 3.90
C VAL A 144 -1.89 4.63 3.49
N VAL A 145 -2.64 5.24 2.57
CA VAL A 145 -2.49 6.65 2.16
C VAL A 145 -2.74 7.64 3.31
N THR A 146 -3.45 7.23 4.36
CA THR A 146 -3.62 8.08 5.55
C THR A 146 -2.42 8.06 6.51
N PHE A 147 -1.39 7.22 6.24
CA PHE A 147 -0.19 7.14 7.06
C PHE A 147 0.81 8.22 6.67
N ALA A 148 1.65 8.59 7.63
CA ALA A 148 2.73 9.52 7.37
C ALA A 148 3.75 8.93 6.38
N GLY A 149 4.27 9.73 5.46
CA GLY A 149 5.20 9.30 4.43
C GLY A 149 4.57 8.61 3.22
N VAL A 150 3.24 8.48 3.18
CA VAL A 150 2.52 7.85 2.07
C VAL A 150 1.70 8.90 1.32
N SER A 151 1.72 8.82 0.00
CA SER A 151 0.95 9.70 -0.87
C SER A 151 0.31 8.92 -2.02
N SER A 152 -0.76 9.46 -2.57
CA SER A 152 -1.39 8.98 -3.80
C SER A 152 -1.77 10.19 -4.64
N ASN A 153 -1.67 10.05 -5.95
CA ASN A 153 -2.04 11.09 -6.91
C ASN A 153 -3.45 10.88 -7.51
N ASN A 154 -4.07 9.74 -7.20
CA ASN A 154 -5.39 9.41 -7.71
C ASN A 154 -6.18 8.59 -6.68
N GLU A 155 -7.31 9.12 -6.20
CA GLU A 155 -8.14 8.45 -5.20
C GLU A 155 -8.86 7.20 -5.73
N LEU A 156 -9.00 7.05 -7.05
CA LEU A 156 -9.61 5.88 -7.68
C LEU A 156 -8.61 4.76 -7.95
N SER A 157 -7.30 5.05 -7.81
CA SER A 157 -6.21 4.09 -7.97
C SER A 157 -5.84 3.44 -6.65
N SER A 158 -5.42 2.19 -6.71
CA SER A 158 -4.80 1.48 -5.59
C SER A 158 -3.28 1.71 -5.50
N GLN A 159 -2.71 2.52 -6.39
CA GLN A 159 -1.29 2.89 -6.33
C GLN A 159 -1.02 3.90 -5.22
N TYR A 160 0.07 3.68 -4.51
CA TYR A 160 0.58 4.61 -3.52
C TYR A 160 2.10 4.71 -3.60
N SER A 161 2.61 5.89 -3.31
CA SER A 161 4.04 6.21 -3.24
C SER A 161 4.46 6.36 -1.79
N VAL A 162 5.66 5.90 -1.45
CA VAL A 162 6.18 5.97 -0.09
C VAL A 162 7.53 6.67 -0.08
N ARG A 163 7.58 7.82 0.62
CA ARG A 163 8.81 8.60 0.79
C ARG A 163 9.55 8.85 -0.53
N GLY A 164 8.79 9.30 -1.55
CA GLY A 164 9.30 9.64 -2.87
C GLY A 164 9.57 8.46 -3.81
N GLY A 165 9.43 7.24 -3.35
CA GLY A 165 9.56 6.05 -4.18
C GLY A 165 8.35 5.82 -5.09
N SER A 166 8.54 5.08 -6.16
CA SER A 166 7.49 4.68 -7.09
C SER A 166 6.62 3.58 -6.47
N TYR A 167 5.38 3.41 -6.99
CA TYR A 167 4.45 2.37 -6.53
C TYR A 167 5.02 0.95 -6.68
N ASP A 168 5.87 0.70 -7.65
CA ASP A 168 6.53 -0.58 -7.89
C ASP A 168 7.68 -0.88 -6.93
N GLU A 169 8.09 0.10 -6.11
CA GLU A 169 9.06 -0.06 -5.03
C GLU A 169 8.44 -0.60 -3.73
N ASN A 170 7.14 -0.86 -3.71
CA ASN A 170 6.41 -1.40 -2.57
C ASN A 170 6.27 -2.92 -2.71
N ILE A 171 6.42 -3.66 -1.61
CA ILE A 171 6.21 -5.11 -1.59
C ILE A 171 4.98 -5.46 -0.76
N VAL A 172 4.23 -6.44 -1.22
CA VAL A 172 3.02 -6.93 -0.56
C VAL A 172 3.18 -8.39 -0.20
N TYR A 173 2.88 -8.71 1.04
CA TYR A 173 2.75 -10.08 1.54
C TYR A 173 1.32 -10.33 2.00
N VAL A 174 0.82 -11.54 1.76
CA VAL A 174 -0.45 -12.03 2.32
C VAL A 174 -0.18 -13.35 3.02
N ASN A 175 -0.38 -13.41 4.33
CA ASN A 175 -0.08 -14.58 5.17
C ASN A 175 1.36 -15.11 4.99
N GLY A 176 2.33 -14.19 4.86
CA GLY A 176 3.74 -14.52 4.66
C GLY A 176 4.12 -14.93 3.23
N ILE A 177 3.18 -14.90 2.29
CA ILE A 177 3.42 -15.22 0.87
C ILE A 177 3.59 -13.92 0.10
N GLU A 178 4.71 -13.75 -0.59
CA GLU A 178 4.95 -12.62 -1.45
C GLU A 178 4.00 -12.65 -2.66
N VAL A 179 3.31 -11.54 -2.90
CA VAL A 179 2.42 -11.38 -4.05
C VAL A 179 3.19 -10.74 -5.19
N PHE A 180 3.40 -11.50 -6.25
CA PHE A 180 4.03 -10.99 -7.46
C PHE A 180 3.11 -9.99 -8.16
N ARG A 181 3.60 -8.77 -8.41
CA ARG A 181 2.84 -7.69 -9.07
C ARG A 181 1.45 -7.45 -8.44
N PRO A 182 1.36 -7.03 -7.18
CA PRO A 182 0.09 -6.84 -6.49
C PRO A 182 -0.79 -5.74 -7.10
N LEU A 183 -0.18 -4.84 -7.85
CA LEU A 183 -0.82 -3.75 -8.59
C LEU A 183 -0.54 -3.92 -10.08
N LEU A 184 -1.53 -3.67 -10.92
CA LEU A 184 -1.34 -3.66 -12.37
C LEU A 184 -0.58 -2.39 -12.76
N ILE A 185 0.50 -2.57 -13.54
CA ILE A 185 1.29 -1.44 -14.02
C ILE A 185 0.60 -0.90 -15.26
N ARG A 186 -0.11 0.21 -15.09
CA ARG A 186 -0.62 0.99 -16.19
C ARG A 186 -0.30 2.45 -15.99
N SER A 187 0.16 3.08 -17.04
CA SER A 187 0.18 4.53 -17.14
C SER A 187 -1.22 4.98 -17.45
N GLY A 188 -1.91 5.63 -16.55
CA GLY A 188 -3.23 6.15 -16.84
C GLY A 188 -4.16 6.22 -15.65
N GLN A 189 -5.35 6.70 -15.89
CA GLN A 189 -6.23 7.25 -14.87
C GLN A 189 -6.94 6.22 -14.00
N GLN A 190 -6.90 4.93 -14.34
CA GLN A 190 -7.59 3.91 -13.57
C GLN A 190 -6.93 2.56 -13.60
N GLU A 191 -6.77 1.99 -12.44
CA GLU A 191 -6.22 0.68 -12.23
C GLU A 191 -7.26 -0.25 -11.66
N GLY A 192 -7.03 -1.54 -11.89
CA GLY A 192 -7.84 -2.60 -11.39
C GLY A 192 -7.88 -2.69 -9.87
N LEU A 193 -8.62 -3.67 -9.38
CA LEU A 193 -8.59 -4.03 -7.97
C LEU A 193 -7.17 -4.42 -7.58
N SER A 194 -6.71 -3.98 -6.42
CA SER A 194 -5.50 -4.52 -5.82
C SER A 194 -5.70 -6.00 -5.48
N PHE A 195 -4.60 -6.73 -5.34
CA PHE A 195 -4.65 -8.13 -4.92
C PHE A 195 -5.35 -8.29 -3.56
N ILE A 196 -5.13 -7.36 -2.64
CA ILE A 196 -5.63 -7.47 -1.27
C ILE A 196 -7.16 -7.29 -1.23
N ASN A 197 -7.85 -8.26 -0.64
CA ASN A 197 -9.28 -8.15 -0.38
C ASN A 197 -9.51 -7.67 1.06
N PRO A 198 -10.09 -6.46 1.26
CA PRO A 198 -10.32 -5.91 2.60
C PRO A 198 -11.25 -6.75 3.47
N ASP A 199 -12.24 -7.43 2.86
CA ASP A 199 -13.21 -8.23 3.61
C ASP A 199 -12.59 -9.49 4.23
N LEU A 200 -11.53 -10.02 3.60
CA LEU A 200 -10.76 -11.16 4.12
C LEU A 200 -9.68 -10.75 5.12
N THR A 201 -9.35 -9.46 5.20
CA THR A 201 -8.21 -8.97 5.99
C THR A 201 -8.56 -8.85 7.47
N GLU A 202 -7.69 -9.34 8.34
CA GLU A 202 -7.74 -9.18 9.81
C GLU A 202 -6.79 -8.11 10.30
N ALA A 203 -5.54 -8.16 9.84
CA ALA A 203 -4.50 -7.21 10.24
C ALA A 203 -3.69 -6.69 9.07
N VAL A 204 -3.29 -5.44 9.19
CA VAL A 204 -2.46 -4.72 8.23
C VAL A 204 -1.20 -4.28 8.94
N ASN A 205 -0.04 -4.77 8.49
CA ASN A 205 1.26 -4.34 8.98
C ASN A 205 1.95 -3.56 7.86
N PHE A 206 2.40 -2.36 8.17
CA PHE A 206 3.01 -1.45 7.17
C PHE A 206 4.31 -0.85 7.70
N ALA A 207 5.34 -0.80 6.83
CA ALA A 207 6.59 -0.11 7.12
C ALA A 207 6.99 0.79 5.94
N ALA A 208 7.16 2.08 6.20
CA ALA A 208 7.63 3.07 5.24
C ALA A 208 9.17 3.11 5.16
N GLY A 209 9.80 1.94 4.99
CA GLY A 209 11.26 1.75 4.99
C GLY A 209 11.78 1.17 6.30
N GLY A 210 13.08 0.86 6.35
CA GLY A 210 13.72 0.30 7.54
C GLY A 210 13.23 -1.11 7.91
N PHE A 211 12.60 -1.83 7.00
CA PHE A 211 11.99 -3.14 7.26
C PHE A 211 13.03 -4.27 7.34
N GLU A 212 12.65 -5.33 8.04
CA GLU A 212 13.48 -6.49 8.38
C GLU A 212 13.99 -7.27 7.16
N ALA A 213 15.08 -8.07 7.33
CA ALA A 213 15.70 -8.86 6.27
C ALA A 213 14.80 -9.97 5.70
N ARG A 214 13.79 -10.43 6.44
CA ARG A 214 12.80 -11.40 5.96
C ARG A 214 12.01 -10.92 4.74
N TYR A 215 11.83 -9.61 4.61
CA TYR A 215 11.12 -9.04 3.47
C TYR A 215 12.03 -8.84 2.28
N GLY A 216 11.50 -9.12 1.09
CA GLY A 216 12.24 -9.20 -0.15
C GLY A 216 12.73 -7.86 -0.71
N ASP A 217 13.04 -7.91 -1.98
CA ASP A 217 13.88 -6.96 -2.69
C ASP A 217 13.05 -5.79 -3.25
N LYS A 218 12.73 -4.83 -2.39
CA LYS A 218 12.08 -3.54 -2.70
C LYS A 218 12.73 -2.41 -1.92
N MET A 219 12.58 -1.16 -2.41
CA MET A 219 13.31 -0.01 -1.88
C MET A 219 12.47 0.94 -1.04
N SER A 220 11.13 0.84 -1.06
CA SER A 220 10.31 1.87 -0.40
C SER A 220 9.51 1.37 0.77
N SER A 221 8.63 0.38 0.62
CA SER A 221 7.78 -0.07 1.71
C SER A 221 7.46 -1.55 1.70
N VAL A 222 6.95 -2.02 2.83
CA VAL A 222 6.35 -3.34 3.00
C VAL A 222 4.93 -3.21 3.50
N LEU A 223 4.02 -3.94 2.88
CA LEU A 223 2.66 -4.14 3.31
C LEU A 223 2.44 -5.64 3.55
N ASP A 224 2.32 -6.04 4.82
CA ASP A 224 2.19 -7.43 5.24
C ASP A 224 0.79 -7.64 5.83
N ILE A 225 -0.02 -8.43 5.14
CA ILE A 225 -1.44 -8.64 5.38
C ILE A 225 -1.67 -10.00 6.00
N THR A 226 -2.49 -10.03 7.03
CA THR A 226 -3.00 -11.29 7.61
C THR A 226 -4.49 -11.42 7.30
N TYR A 227 -4.89 -12.54 6.71
CA TYR A 227 -6.29 -12.87 6.45
C TYR A 227 -6.94 -13.54 7.66
N LYS A 228 -8.25 -13.35 7.76
CA LYS A 228 -9.08 -13.86 8.85
C LYS A 228 -9.06 -15.37 8.94
N LYS A 229 -9.16 -15.86 10.17
CA LYS A 229 -9.49 -17.25 10.52
C LYS A 229 -10.73 -17.24 11.41
N PRO A 230 -11.95 -17.20 10.85
CA PRO A 230 -13.17 -17.11 11.63
C PRO A 230 -13.33 -18.33 12.51
N LYS A 231 -13.91 -18.14 13.69
CA LYS A 231 -14.24 -19.23 14.64
C LYS A 231 -15.67 -19.73 14.49
N ILE A 232 -16.53 -18.90 13.92
CA ILE A 232 -17.94 -19.15 13.66
C ILE A 232 -18.27 -18.78 12.23
N PHE A 233 -19.44 -19.11 11.75
CA PHE A 233 -19.93 -18.62 10.47
C PHE A 233 -20.10 -17.10 10.52
N GLU A 234 -19.55 -16.43 9.52
CA GLU A 234 -19.70 -14.99 9.32
C GLU A 234 -19.80 -14.67 7.83
N GLY A 235 -20.44 -13.57 7.51
CA GLY A 235 -20.58 -13.13 6.13
C GLY A 235 -21.02 -11.68 6.03
N SER A 236 -20.71 -11.09 4.89
CA SER A 236 -21.17 -9.74 4.54
C SER A 236 -21.43 -9.63 3.04
N ALA A 237 -22.34 -8.76 2.69
CA ALA A 237 -22.55 -8.33 1.31
C ALA A 237 -22.76 -6.83 1.29
N SER A 238 -22.15 -6.17 0.31
CA SER A 238 -22.30 -4.74 0.10
C SER A 238 -22.46 -4.43 -1.38
N ALA A 239 -23.22 -3.39 -1.67
CA ALA A 239 -23.42 -2.87 -3.01
C ALA A 239 -23.36 -1.34 -3.00
N SER A 240 -22.73 -0.77 -4.01
CA SER A 240 -22.60 0.66 -4.19
C SER A 240 -22.67 1.02 -5.69
N LEU A 241 -22.66 2.32 -5.99
CA LEU A 241 -22.58 2.78 -7.38
C LEU A 241 -21.27 2.34 -8.08
N LEU A 242 -20.25 1.97 -7.33
CA LEU A 242 -18.94 1.54 -7.85
C LEU A 242 -18.80 0.03 -7.97
N GLY A 243 -19.71 -0.75 -7.39
CA GLY A 243 -19.61 -2.20 -7.45
C GLY A 243 -20.32 -2.93 -6.34
N ALA A 244 -19.99 -4.20 -6.20
CA ALA A 244 -20.55 -5.10 -5.19
C ALA A 244 -19.47 -6.03 -4.65
N ASN A 245 -19.54 -6.32 -3.35
CA ASN A 245 -18.67 -7.24 -2.65
C ASN A 245 -19.52 -8.27 -1.89
N ALA A 246 -19.00 -9.49 -1.82
CA ALA A 246 -19.57 -10.54 -0.98
C ALA A 246 -18.45 -11.29 -0.26
N TYR A 247 -18.65 -11.61 0.99
CA TYR A 247 -17.71 -12.31 1.84
C TYR A 247 -18.42 -13.39 2.64
N VAL A 248 -17.81 -14.56 2.73
CA VAL A 248 -18.24 -15.68 3.57
C VAL A 248 -17.04 -16.27 4.28
N GLY A 249 -17.16 -16.43 5.59
CA GLY A 249 -16.19 -17.10 6.44
C GLY A 249 -16.85 -18.19 7.27
N SER A 250 -16.18 -19.32 7.47
CA SER A 250 -16.69 -20.40 8.31
C SER A 250 -15.57 -21.27 8.88
N SER A 251 -15.87 -21.88 10.04
CA SER A 251 -15.02 -22.87 10.67
C SER A 251 -15.84 -24.09 11.08
N ILE A 252 -15.41 -25.27 10.65
CA ILE A 252 -16.04 -26.54 10.96
C ILE A 252 -14.97 -27.54 11.37
N GLY A 253 -14.85 -27.81 12.67
CA GLY A 253 -13.84 -28.71 13.22
C GLY A 253 -12.42 -28.24 12.91
N LYS A 254 -11.69 -28.99 12.07
CA LYS A 254 -10.30 -28.68 11.67
C LYS A 254 -10.19 -27.80 10.42
N PHE A 255 -11.30 -27.48 9.79
CA PHE A 255 -11.38 -26.73 8.54
C PHE A 255 -11.84 -25.31 8.78
N THR A 256 -11.10 -24.33 8.28
CA THR A 256 -11.49 -22.92 8.30
C THR A 256 -11.33 -22.34 6.90
N GLN A 257 -12.29 -21.56 6.46
CA GLN A 257 -12.23 -20.90 5.16
C GLN A 257 -12.77 -19.48 5.23
N VAL A 258 -12.20 -18.61 4.40
CA VAL A 258 -12.74 -17.31 4.05
C VAL A 258 -12.70 -17.18 2.53
N THR A 259 -13.81 -16.71 1.96
CA THR A 259 -13.94 -16.50 0.51
C THR A 259 -14.59 -15.16 0.26
N GLY A 260 -14.01 -14.37 -0.62
CA GLY A 260 -14.51 -13.06 -1.00
C GLY A 260 -14.62 -12.92 -2.51
N PHE A 261 -15.69 -12.30 -2.94
CA PHE A 261 -15.95 -11.90 -4.32
C PHE A 261 -16.05 -10.40 -4.39
N ARG A 262 -15.40 -9.79 -5.42
CA ARG A 262 -15.51 -8.36 -5.67
C ARG A 262 -15.82 -8.10 -7.14
N PHE A 263 -16.74 -7.18 -7.36
CA PHE A 263 -17.02 -6.57 -8.66
C PHE A 263 -16.90 -5.06 -8.50
N LYS A 264 -16.14 -4.40 -9.38
CA LYS A 264 -15.99 -2.94 -9.41
C LYS A 264 -16.18 -2.43 -10.83
N SER A 265 -16.89 -1.30 -10.97
CA SER A 265 -17.04 -0.57 -12.22
C SER A 265 -17.04 0.93 -11.93
N GLY A 266 -16.09 1.65 -12.53
CA GLY A 266 -15.99 3.11 -12.38
C GLY A 266 -16.87 3.91 -13.34
N ARG A 267 -17.62 3.25 -14.23
CA ARG A 267 -18.38 3.90 -15.31
C ARG A 267 -19.35 4.98 -14.81
N SER A 268 -20.05 4.71 -13.72
CA SER A 268 -21.07 5.65 -13.19
C SER A 268 -20.48 6.95 -12.67
N ILE A 269 -19.31 6.91 -12.01
CA ILE A 269 -18.64 8.12 -11.51
C ILE A 269 -17.92 8.84 -12.65
N LEU A 270 -17.21 8.12 -13.48
CA LEU A 270 -16.47 8.72 -14.60
C LEU A 270 -17.37 9.34 -15.64
N GLY A 271 -18.56 8.78 -15.84
CA GLY A 271 -19.58 9.36 -16.74
C GLY A 271 -20.24 10.64 -16.20
N THR A 272 -20.04 10.99 -14.92
CA THR A 272 -20.50 12.25 -14.32
C THR A 272 -19.40 13.32 -14.24
N MET A 273 -18.15 12.93 -14.47
CA MET A 273 -17.02 13.84 -14.54
C MET A 273 -16.98 14.44 -15.95
N ASP A 274 -16.61 15.71 -16.06
CA ASP A 274 -16.31 16.34 -17.34
C ASP A 274 -14.99 15.77 -17.86
N THR A 275 -15.08 14.61 -18.50
CA THR A 275 -13.94 13.89 -19.07
C THR A 275 -13.99 13.99 -20.59
N ASP A 276 -12.81 14.11 -21.20
CA ASP A 276 -12.65 14.13 -22.66
C ASP A 276 -12.83 12.74 -23.32
N ALA A 277 -13.41 11.75 -22.60
CA ALA A 277 -13.54 10.39 -23.10
C ALA A 277 -14.54 9.55 -22.29
N GLU A 278 -15.07 8.48 -22.90
CA GLU A 278 -15.79 7.43 -22.20
C GLU A 278 -14.82 6.39 -21.64
N TYR A 279 -14.87 6.20 -20.31
CA TYR A 279 -14.13 5.17 -19.59
C TYR A 279 -15.09 4.11 -19.05
N ASP A 280 -14.87 2.84 -19.40
CA ASP A 280 -15.68 1.71 -18.92
C ASP A 280 -14.79 0.60 -18.32
N PRO A 281 -14.19 0.83 -17.14
CA PRO A 281 -13.42 -0.18 -16.42
C PRO A 281 -14.36 -1.16 -15.69
N LYS A 282 -14.05 -2.45 -15.82
CA LYS A 282 -14.77 -3.55 -15.13
C LYS A 282 -13.79 -4.53 -14.54
N PHE A 283 -13.87 -4.72 -13.24
CA PHE A 283 -12.97 -5.56 -12.48
C PHE A 283 -13.75 -6.60 -11.69
N ILE A 284 -13.33 -7.84 -11.78
CA ILE A 284 -13.91 -8.96 -11.05
C ILE A 284 -12.77 -9.76 -10.43
N ASP A 285 -12.89 -10.09 -9.16
CA ASP A 285 -12.03 -11.09 -8.55
C ASP A 285 -12.80 -12.01 -7.58
N LEU A 286 -12.28 -13.21 -7.47
CA LEU A 286 -12.65 -14.22 -6.48
C LEU A 286 -11.40 -14.64 -5.73
N GLN A 287 -11.43 -14.55 -4.41
CA GLN A 287 -10.30 -14.88 -3.57
C GLN A 287 -10.74 -15.79 -2.44
N THR A 288 -9.91 -16.79 -2.11
CA THR A 288 -10.18 -17.72 -1.01
C THR A 288 -8.92 -17.99 -0.21
N TYR A 289 -9.06 -18.11 1.11
CA TYR A 289 -8.03 -18.59 2.01
C TYR A 289 -8.60 -19.70 2.86
N ILE A 290 -7.99 -20.88 2.76
CA ILE A 290 -8.42 -22.11 3.42
C ILE A 290 -7.32 -22.58 4.34
N THR A 291 -7.68 -22.97 5.55
CA THR A 291 -6.78 -23.56 6.55
C THR A 291 -7.33 -24.90 7.00
N TYR A 292 -6.49 -25.91 7.03
CA TYR A 292 -6.85 -27.23 7.53
C TYR A 292 -5.80 -27.74 8.52
N GLN A 293 -6.23 -28.07 9.74
CA GLN A 293 -5.39 -28.62 10.80
C GLN A 293 -5.23 -30.13 10.57
N LEU A 294 -4.15 -30.56 9.93
CA LEU A 294 -3.86 -31.96 9.64
C LEU A 294 -3.67 -32.77 10.93
N ALA A 295 -2.87 -32.25 11.85
CA ALA A 295 -2.55 -32.81 13.16
C ALA A 295 -2.28 -31.66 14.15
N PRO A 296 -2.18 -31.89 15.46
CA PRO A 296 -1.96 -30.81 16.45
C PRO A 296 -0.75 -29.90 16.15
N LYS A 297 0.27 -30.42 15.46
CA LYS A 297 1.50 -29.71 15.10
C LYS A 297 1.62 -29.38 13.61
N TRP A 298 0.63 -29.74 12.78
CA TRP A 298 0.69 -29.62 11.33
C TRP A 298 -0.56 -28.91 10.79
N GLU A 299 -0.35 -27.83 10.07
CA GLU A 299 -1.39 -27.03 9.41
C GLU A 299 -1.05 -26.89 7.93
N ILE A 300 -2.03 -27.04 7.06
CA ILE A 300 -1.91 -26.73 5.63
C ILE A 300 -2.84 -25.55 5.30
N ASN A 301 -2.31 -24.59 4.55
CA ASN A 301 -3.05 -23.41 4.13
C ASN A 301 -3.01 -23.30 2.61
N PHE A 302 -4.12 -22.89 2.04
CA PHE A 302 -4.26 -22.58 0.62
C PHE A 302 -4.77 -21.16 0.43
N LEU A 303 -4.07 -20.36 -0.37
CA LEU A 303 -4.50 -19.03 -0.82
C LEU A 303 -4.70 -19.08 -2.34
N GLY A 304 -5.91 -18.76 -2.80
CA GLY A 304 -6.24 -18.71 -4.23
C GLY A 304 -6.82 -17.36 -4.63
N ASN A 305 -6.49 -16.89 -5.84
CA ASN A 305 -7.07 -15.69 -6.44
C ASN A 305 -7.28 -15.88 -7.94
N LEU A 306 -8.45 -15.49 -8.40
CA LEU A 306 -8.83 -15.39 -9.81
C LEU A 306 -9.28 -13.96 -10.08
N ALA A 307 -8.63 -13.25 -11.00
CA ALA A 307 -9.00 -11.90 -11.34
C ALA A 307 -9.08 -11.69 -12.86
N ASN A 308 -10.07 -10.90 -13.28
CA ASN A 308 -10.23 -10.48 -14.66
C ASN A 308 -10.61 -8.99 -14.70
N ASN A 309 -9.70 -8.20 -15.23
CA ASN A 309 -9.82 -6.76 -15.33
C ASN A 309 -9.93 -6.39 -16.80
N ASN A 310 -11.02 -5.76 -17.17
CA ASN A 310 -11.26 -5.25 -18.52
C ASN A 310 -11.33 -3.73 -18.46
N TYR A 311 -10.75 -3.10 -19.45
CA TYR A 311 -10.74 -1.67 -19.57
C TYR A 311 -11.09 -1.28 -21.00
N LYS A 312 -12.01 -0.34 -21.13
CA LYS A 312 -12.39 0.25 -22.41
C LYS A 312 -12.29 1.76 -22.32
N PHE A 313 -11.65 2.36 -23.31
CA PHE A 313 -11.53 3.79 -23.45
C PHE A 313 -11.96 4.19 -24.86
N THR A 314 -12.79 5.24 -24.97
CA THR A 314 -13.23 5.82 -26.23
C THR A 314 -13.11 7.34 -26.11
N PRO A 315 -12.18 7.99 -26.83
CA PRO A 315 -12.02 9.44 -26.76
C PRO A 315 -13.22 10.16 -27.36
N TYR A 316 -13.56 11.32 -26.80
CA TYR A 316 -14.58 12.21 -27.37
C TYR A 316 -13.93 13.31 -28.20
N SER A 317 -14.59 13.67 -29.29
CA SER A 317 -14.25 14.90 -30.02
C SER A 317 -14.51 16.10 -29.14
N ARG A 318 -13.61 17.07 -29.19
CA ARG A 318 -13.69 18.29 -28.36
C ARG A 318 -13.37 19.53 -29.15
N GLU A 319 -13.89 20.65 -28.66
CA GLU A 319 -13.65 21.97 -29.21
C GLU A 319 -13.23 22.94 -28.10
N THR A 320 -12.22 23.74 -28.37
CA THR A 320 -11.70 24.74 -27.43
C THR A 320 -11.56 26.06 -28.17
N SER A 321 -12.17 27.11 -27.63
CA SER A 321 -12.04 28.46 -28.16
C SER A 321 -10.96 29.23 -27.43
N PHE A 322 -10.13 29.97 -28.15
CA PHE A 322 -9.05 30.79 -27.60
C PHE A 322 -8.84 32.03 -28.51
N GLY A 323 -8.04 33.00 -28.05
CA GLY A 323 -7.78 34.23 -28.78
C GLY A 323 -8.41 35.44 -28.11
N THR A 324 -8.55 36.55 -28.87
CA THR A 324 -9.20 37.80 -28.40
C THR A 324 -10.67 37.83 -28.83
N ALA A 325 -11.47 38.69 -28.21
CA ALA A 325 -12.87 38.90 -28.61
C ALA A 325 -13.04 39.36 -30.06
N GLU A 326 -12.00 40.00 -30.63
CA GLU A 326 -12.02 40.46 -32.02
C GLU A 326 -11.55 39.38 -33.01
N HIS A 327 -10.74 38.42 -32.54
CA HIS A 327 -10.19 37.33 -33.34
C HIS A 327 -10.29 35.99 -32.58
N PRO A 328 -11.50 35.49 -32.34
CA PRO A 328 -11.69 34.19 -31.72
C PRO A 328 -11.21 33.09 -32.71
N LYS A 329 -10.52 32.09 -32.16
CA LYS A 329 -10.10 30.88 -32.85
C LYS A 329 -10.67 29.68 -32.18
N ASN A 330 -11.19 28.75 -32.96
CA ASN A 330 -11.70 27.48 -32.46
C ASN A 330 -10.75 26.36 -32.90
N PHE A 331 -10.27 25.62 -31.92
CA PHE A 331 -9.49 24.42 -32.16
C PHE A 331 -10.35 23.19 -31.86
N LYS A 332 -10.61 22.41 -32.88
CA LYS A 332 -11.45 21.22 -32.84
C LYS A 332 -10.63 19.98 -33.08
N VAL A 333 -10.82 18.99 -32.20
CA VAL A 333 -10.20 17.67 -32.33
C VAL A 333 -11.30 16.65 -32.52
N TYR A 334 -11.28 15.98 -33.64
CA TYR A 334 -12.13 14.84 -33.95
C TYR A 334 -11.38 13.57 -33.58
N PHE A 335 -11.95 12.74 -32.74
CA PHE A 335 -11.40 11.44 -32.41
C PHE A 335 -12.30 10.33 -32.96
N ASP A 336 -11.67 9.28 -33.45
CA ASP A 336 -12.31 8.02 -33.82
C ASP A 336 -11.49 6.85 -33.27
N GLY A 337 -12.18 5.75 -32.98
CA GLY A 337 -11.54 4.55 -32.51
C GLY A 337 -11.69 4.31 -30.98
N ARG A 338 -10.91 3.37 -30.50
CA ARG A 338 -11.03 2.91 -29.10
C ARG A 338 -9.81 2.14 -28.64
N GLU A 339 -9.66 2.08 -27.32
CA GLU A 339 -8.73 1.18 -26.63
C GLU A 339 -9.51 0.10 -25.88
N ARG A 340 -8.98 -1.11 -25.86
CA ARG A 340 -9.47 -2.24 -25.09
C ARG A 340 -8.30 -3.00 -24.51
N ASP A 341 -8.27 -3.09 -23.17
CA ASP A 341 -7.26 -3.85 -22.48
C ASP A 341 -7.91 -4.91 -21.60
N ARG A 342 -7.21 -6.01 -21.49
CA ARG A 342 -7.64 -7.15 -20.68
C ARG A 342 -6.47 -7.71 -19.88
N PHE A 343 -6.68 -7.83 -18.58
CA PHE A 343 -5.69 -8.38 -17.65
C PHE A 343 -6.33 -9.52 -16.86
N GLN A 344 -5.82 -10.72 -17.06
CA GLN A 344 -6.28 -11.92 -16.38
C GLN A 344 -5.19 -12.43 -15.46
N THR A 345 -5.54 -12.75 -14.22
CA THR A 345 -4.62 -13.27 -13.21
C THR A 345 -5.17 -14.52 -12.57
N LEU A 346 -4.32 -15.52 -12.49
CA LEU A 346 -4.52 -16.74 -11.71
C LEU A 346 -3.37 -16.84 -10.70
N PHE A 347 -3.69 -16.94 -9.42
CA PHE A 347 -2.72 -17.14 -8.37
C PHE A 347 -3.17 -18.26 -7.44
N GLY A 348 -2.23 -19.12 -7.04
CA GLY A 348 -2.44 -20.15 -6.04
C GLY A 348 -1.19 -20.33 -5.21
N ALA A 349 -1.35 -20.51 -3.90
CA ALA A 349 -0.26 -20.76 -2.99
C ALA A 349 -0.65 -21.78 -1.92
N LEU A 350 0.27 -22.69 -1.61
CA LEU A 350 0.17 -23.69 -0.55
C LEU A 350 1.24 -23.44 0.49
N THR A 351 0.89 -23.50 1.76
CA THR A 351 1.83 -23.45 2.88
C THR A 351 1.58 -24.64 3.78
N LEU A 352 2.61 -25.46 3.99
CA LEU A 352 2.63 -26.48 5.02
C LEU A 352 3.40 -25.96 6.21
N LYS A 353 2.74 -25.83 7.35
CA LYS A 353 3.28 -25.32 8.59
C LYS A 353 3.45 -26.43 9.61
N HIS A 354 4.60 -26.46 10.26
CA HIS A 354 4.94 -27.42 11.31
C HIS A 354 5.43 -26.69 12.55
N ASN A 355 4.79 -26.96 13.68
CA ASN A 355 5.17 -26.44 15.01
C ASN A 355 5.70 -27.64 15.84
N PRO A 356 6.99 -28.00 15.74
CA PRO A 356 7.54 -29.15 16.49
C PRO A 356 7.41 -28.96 18.00
N ASN A 357 7.55 -27.73 18.47
CA ASN A 357 7.35 -27.29 19.86
C ASN A 357 6.80 -25.87 19.89
N GLU A 358 6.54 -25.35 21.09
CA GLU A 358 5.94 -24.01 21.30
C GLU A 358 6.84 -22.85 20.85
N ASN A 359 8.15 -23.08 20.75
CA ASN A 359 9.14 -22.07 20.42
C ASN A 359 9.60 -22.09 18.96
N THR A 360 9.22 -23.11 18.19
CA THR A 360 9.73 -23.33 16.83
C THR A 360 8.59 -23.46 15.85
N GLU A 361 8.66 -22.70 14.78
CA GLU A 361 7.77 -22.78 13.63
C GLU A 361 8.60 -23.00 12.37
N LEU A 362 8.19 -23.97 11.57
CA LEU A 362 8.78 -24.29 10.26
C LEU A 362 7.69 -24.24 9.20
N GLY A 363 8.00 -23.70 8.04
CA GLY A 363 7.06 -23.63 6.93
C GLY A 363 7.70 -23.99 5.60
N LEU A 364 6.95 -24.73 4.79
CA LEU A 364 7.23 -24.95 3.37
C LEU A 364 6.14 -24.24 2.57
N GLN A 365 6.55 -23.45 1.59
CA GLN A 365 5.64 -22.68 0.76
C GLN A 365 5.88 -22.99 -0.71
N ALA A 366 4.79 -23.11 -1.47
CA ALA A 366 4.84 -23.16 -2.93
C ALA A 366 3.76 -22.25 -3.48
N SER A 367 4.10 -21.40 -4.46
CA SER A 367 3.12 -20.53 -5.11
C SER A 367 3.32 -20.50 -6.62
N ALA A 368 2.23 -20.27 -7.35
CA ALA A 368 2.23 -20.07 -8.77
C ALA A 368 1.35 -18.85 -9.12
N PHE A 369 1.91 -17.95 -9.91
CA PHE A 369 1.25 -16.78 -10.46
C PHE A 369 1.29 -16.88 -11.98
N LYS A 370 0.14 -16.66 -12.62
CA LYS A 370 0.05 -16.56 -14.08
C LYS A 370 -0.77 -15.33 -14.44
N SER A 371 -0.22 -14.47 -15.30
CA SER A 371 -0.96 -13.36 -15.89
C SER A 371 -0.94 -13.41 -17.40
N LYS A 372 -2.04 -12.95 -17.98
CA LYS A 372 -2.19 -12.67 -19.40
C LYS A 372 -2.66 -11.23 -19.54
N GLU A 373 -1.86 -10.42 -20.21
CA GLU A 373 -2.13 -9.01 -20.47
C GLU A 373 -2.27 -8.81 -21.97
N GLU A 374 -3.36 -8.21 -22.39
CA GLU A 374 -3.65 -7.85 -23.76
C GLU A 374 -3.99 -6.36 -23.78
N GLU A 375 -3.22 -5.57 -24.53
CA GLU A 375 -3.45 -4.15 -24.75
C GLU A 375 -3.67 -3.94 -26.24
N GLY A 376 -4.78 -3.33 -26.59
CA GLY A 376 -5.11 -3.09 -28.00
C GLY A 376 -5.84 -1.78 -28.19
N TYR A 377 -5.25 -0.90 -29.00
CA TYR A 377 -5.91 0.34 -29.39
C TYR A 377 -5.77 0.58 -30.88
N ASP A 378 -6.79 1.26 -31.43
CA ASP A 378 -6.83 1.91 -32.71
C ASP A 378 -7.50 3.26 -32.45
N ILE A 379 -6.74 4.34 -32.49
CA ILE A 379 -7.22 5.70 -32.23
C ILE A 379 -6.68 6.63 -33.29
N ALA A 380 -7.59 7.28 -33.99
CA ALA A 380 -7.27 8.32 -34.95
C ALA A 380 -7.75 9.67 -34.41
N GLY A 381 -6.97 10.73 -34.64
CA GLY A 381 -7.32 12.09 -34.29
C GLY A 381 -7.06 13.03 -35.47
N GLU A 382 -8.00 13.95 -35.73
CA GLU A 382 -7.87 15.03 -36.69
C GLU A 382 -7.99 16.37 -35.97
N TYR A 383 -7.06 17.26 -36.26
CA TYR A 383 -6.97 18.60 -35.70
C TYR A 383 -7.38 19.65 -36.68
N TRP A 384 -8.32 20.51 -36.28
CA TRP A 384 -8.83 21.58 -37.12
C TRP A 384 -8.72 22.92 -36.37
N LEU A 385 -8.32 23.96 -37.09
CA LEU A 385 -8.29 25.33 -36.61
C LEU A 385 -9.21 26.15 -37.47
N SER A 386 -10.18 26.85 -36.88
CA SER A 386 -11.07 27.79 -37.58
C SER A 386 -11.01 29.19 -36.98
N GLU A 387 -11.17 30.19 -37.77
CA GLU A 387 -11.41 31.57 -37.39
C GLU A 387 -12.92 31.86 -37.46
N ASN A 388 -13.44 32.68 -36.55
CA ASN A 388 -14.83 33.18 -36.60
C ASN A 388 -15.97 32.19 -36.36
N GLY A 389 -15.79 31.20 -35.49
CA GLY A 389 -16.92 30.41 -34.92
C GLY A 389 -17.77 29.65 -35.97
N ALA A 390 -17.23 29.28 -37.09
CA ALA A 390 -17.91 28.41 -38.07
C ALA A 390 -18.26 27.07 -37.37
N GLU A 391 -19.57 26.83 -37.17
CA GLU A 391 -20.05 25.64 -36.44
C GLU A 391 -19.84 24.32 -37.21
N ASN A 392 -19.65 24.37 -38.55
CA ASN A 392 -19.41 23.21 -39.38
C ASN A 392 -18.29 23.42 -40.38
N PRO A 393 -17.34 22.48 -40.53
CA PRO A 393 -16.33 22.52 -41.62
C PRO A 393 -16.92 22.52 -43.01
N ASP A 394 -18.15 22.06 -43.18
CA ASP A 394 -18.83 21.95 -44.45
C ASP A 394 -19.51 23.27 -44.88
N ASP A 395 -19.79 24.18 -43.97
CA ASP A 395 -20.49 25.43 -44.24
C ASP A 395 -19.57 26.56 -44.72
N ASP A 396 -18.26 26.50 -44.39
CA ASP A 396 -17.30 27.51 -44.83
C ASP A 396 -15.90 26.89 -45.00
N ALA A 397 -15.73 26.13 -46.09
CA ALA A 397 -14.48 25.44 -46.41
C ALA A 397 -13.26 26.39 -46.57
N SER A 398 -13.48 27.70 -46.56
CA SER A 398 -12.45 28.73 -46.64
C SER A 398 -11.92 29.20 -45.27
N ALA A 399 -12.64 28.92 -44.22
CA ALA A 399 -12.31 29.41 -42.85
C ALA A 399 -11.74 28.36 -41.89
N ALA A 400 -11.89 27.09 -42.19
CA ALA A 400 -11.37 25.99 -41.38
C ALA A 400 -10.15 25.33 -42.03
N MET A 401 -9.04 25.22 -41.28
CA MET A 401 -7.79 24.64 -41.74
C MET A 401 -7.46 23.37 -40.97
N SER A 402 -7.26 22.27 -41.66
CA SER A 402 -6.73 21.04 -41.07
C SER A 402 -5.28 21.27 -40.64
N VAL A 403 -4.99 21.08 -39.35
CA VAL A 403 -3.67 21.31 -38.76
C VAL A 403 -2.84 20.02 -38.76
N GLY A 404 -3.51 18.88 -38.73
CA GLY A 404 -2.84 17.59 -38.76
C GLY A 404 -3.73 16.42 -38.39
N ARG A 405 -3.19 15.23 -38.60
CA ARG A 405 -3.82 13.96 -38.27
C ARG A 405 -2.83 13.05 -37.61
N TYR A 406 -3.30 12.20 -36.69
CA TYR A 406 -2.52 11.07 -36.23
C TYR A 406 -3.38 9.80 -36.19
N HIS A 407 -2.74 8.65 -36.28
CA HIS A 407 -3.36 7.36 -36.10
C HIS A 407 -2.41 6.44 -35.34
N GLU A 408 -2.81 6.06 -34.16
CA GLU A 408 -2.09 5.14 -33.28
C GLU A 408 -2.72 3.76 -33.33
N HIS A 409 -1.87 2.74 -33.41
CA HIS A 409 -2.26 1.34 -33.37
C HIS A 409 -1.37 0.55 -32.44
N ALA A 410 -1.98 -0.32 -31.63
CA ALA A 410 -1.24 -1.30 -30.84
C ALA A 410 -1.96 -2.63 -30.70
N ARG A 411 -1.15 -3.69 -30.65
CA ARG A 411 -1.57 -5.06 -30.34
C ARG A 411 -0.47 -5.72 -29.50
N ASN A 412 -0.52 -5.46 -28.19
CA ASN A 412 0.48 -5.93 -27.26
C ASN A 412 -0.03 -7.12 -26.46
N ARG A 413 0.83 -8.08 -26.21
CA ARG A 413 0.52 -9.27 -25.40
C ARG A 413 1.69 -9.60 -24.50
N LEU A 414 1.43 -9.66 -23.20
CA LEU A 414 2.38 -10.12 -22.19
C LEU A 414 1.80 -11.34 -21.45
N ASN A 415 2.53 -12.44 -21.47
CA ASN A 415 2.21 -13.60 -20.66
C ASN A 415 3.33 -13.80 -19.63
N SER A 416 2.98 -13.87 -18.38
CA SER A 416 3.92 -14.07 -17.28
C SER A 416 3.51 -15.27 -16.45
N THR A 417 4.47 -16.14 -16.16
CA THR A 417 4.30 -17.25 -15.20
C THR A 417 5.46 -17.18 -14.21
N VAL A 418 5.13 -17.11 -12.94
CA VAL A 418 6.11 -17.07 -11.84
C VAL A 418 5.75 -18.13 -10.82
N MET A 419 6.71 -18.98 -10.50
CA MET A 419 6.57 -20.04 -9.52
C MET A 419 7.61 -19.84 -8.41
N ASN A 420 7.17 -19.96 -7.17
CA ASN A 420 8.04 -19.88 -6.00
C ASN A 420 7.94 -21.16 -5.19
N VAL A 421 9.08 -21.63 -4.71
CA VAL A 421 9.18 -22.68 -3.68
C VAL A 421 10.14 -22.18 -2.62
N GLY A 422 9.73 -22.24 -1.36
CA GLY A 422 10.52 -21.71 -0.27
C GLY A 422 10.32 -22.45 1.05
N HIS A 423 11.29 -22.27 1.91
CA HIS A 423 11.27 -22.68 3.31
C HIS A 423 11.47 -21.45 4.18
N TYR A 424 10.76 -21.41 5.30
CA TYR A 424 11.01 -20.43 6.36
C TYR A 424 10.97 -21.11 7.72
N GLY A 425 11.66 -20.51 8.67
CA GLY A 425 11.66 -20.96 10.05
C GLY A 425 11.74 -19.81 11.02
N MET A 426 11.24 -20.05 12.23
CA MET A 426 11.37 -19.18 13.37
C MET A 426 11.66 -20.01 14.62
N ALA A 427 12.62 -19.57 15.43
CA ALA A 427 12.93 -20.14 16.73
C ALA A 427 12.99 -19.02 17.79
N ARG A 428 12.31 -19.21 18.90
CA ARG A 428 12.36 -18.31 20.06
C ARG A 428 13.24 -18.93 21.14
N LEU A 429 14.27 -18.22 21.53
CA LEU A 429 15.27 -18.62 22.51
C LEU A 429 15.32 -17.50 23.55
N LEU A 430 14.90 -17.74 24.78
CA LEU A 430 14.95 -16.75 25.88
C LEU A 430 14.75 -15.29 25.42
N ASN A 431 15.87 -14.60 25.10
CA ASN A 431 15.89 -13.19 24.67
C ASN A 431 16.00 -13.00 23.15
N ASN A 432 16.12 -14.09 22.39
CA ASN A 432 16.34 -14.03 20.94
C ASN A 432 15.14 -14.58 20.18
N THR A 433 14.87 -14.01 19.02
CA THR A 433 13.94 -14.57 18.04
C THR A 433 14.65 -14.65 16.69
N LEU A 434 15.14 -15.85 16.41
CA LEU A 434 15.80 -16.15 15.14
C LEU A 434 14.74 -16.43 14.07
N LYS A 435 14.88 -15.83 12.89
CA LYS A 435 14.07 -16.11 11.70
C LYS A 435 15.00 -16.34 10.52
N TRP A 436 14.67 -17.32 9.69
CA TRP A 436 15.44 -17.63 8.47
C TRP A 436 14.50 -18.09 7.36
N GLY A 437 14.98 -18.03 6.15
CA GLY A 437 14.25 -18.58 5.01
C GLY A 437 15.08 -18.59 3.75
N ALA A 438 14.65 -19.41 2.81
CA ALA A 438 15.20 -19.50 1.47
C ALA A 438 14.09 -19.73 0.46
N THR A 439 14.18 -19.08 -0.70
CA THR A 439 13.17 -19.14 -1.76
C THR A 439 13.86 -19.28 -3.11
N VAL A 440 13.32 -20.14 -3.96
CA VAL A 440 13.65 -20.25 -5.37
C VAL A 440 12.45 -19.78 -6.16
N GLN A 441 12.64 -18.77 -7.01
CA GLN A 441 11.63 -18.21 -7.90
C GLN A 441 12.02 -18.48 -9.34
N MET A 442 11.13 -19.11 -10.08
CA MET A 442 11.26 -19.37 -11.52
C MET A 442 10.32 -18.44 -12.30
N GLU A 443 10.86 -17.76 -13.28
CA GLU A 443 10.13 -16.77 -14.08
C GLU A 443 10.16 -17.15 -15.56
N LYS A 444 8.99 -17.14 -16.19
CA LYS A 444 8.84 -17.26 -17.64
C LYS A 444 7.94 -16.14 -18.13
N ILE A 445 8.48 -15.26 -18.96
CA ILE A 445 7.78 -14.09 -19.50
C ILE A 445 7.93 -14.09 -21.01
N ASN A 446 6.80 -14.02 -21.72
CA ASN A 446 6.74 -13.84 -23.17
C ASN A 446 6.04 -12.53 -23.48
N ASP A 447 6.68 -11.69 -24.28
CA ASP A 447 6.24 -10.35 -24.59
C ASP A 447 6.27 -10.08 -26.08
N LYS A 448 5.11 -9.79 -26.64
CA LYS A 448 4.96 -9.38 -28.04
C LYS A 448 4.42 -7.97 -28.10
N ILE A 449 5.15 -7.09 -28.78
CA ILE A 449 4.76 -5.71 -29.02
C ILE A 449 4.61 -5.53 -30.52
N SER A 450 3.50 -4.89 -30.90
CA SER A 450 3.26 -4.44 -32.27
C SER A 450 2.55 -3.11 -32.19
N GLU A 451 3.32 -2.04 -32.31
CA GLU A 451 2.82 -0.66 -32.26
C GLU A 451 3.31 0.10 -33.48
N TRP A 452 2.46 0.97 -34.01
CA TRP A 452 2.86 1.98 -34.98
C TRP A 452 2.01 3.24 -34.83
N GLU A 453 2.56 4.35 -35.24
CA GLU A 453 1.93 5.65 -35.25
C GLU A 453 2.18 6.31 -36.62
N LYS A 454 1.12 6.84 -37.19
CA LYS A 454 1.18 7.68 -38.40
C LYS A 454 0.83 9.09 -37.99
N ARG A 455 1.59 10.06 -38.48
CA ARG A 455 1.33 11.50 -38.28
C ARG A 455 1.39 12.23 -39.62
N ASP A 456 0.52 13.21 -39.75
CA ASP A 456 0.52 14.20 -40.82
C ASP A 456 0.29 15.56 -40.16
N SER A 457 1.11 16.53 -40.46
CA SER A 457 1.06 17.86 -39.85
C SER A 457 0.71 18.98 -40.81
N SER A 458 0.21 18.66 -41.98
CA SER A 458 -0.08 19.63 -43.04
C SER A 458 1.09 20.59 -43.33
N GLY A 459 2.32 20.13 -43.10
CA GLY A 459 3.56 20.89 -43.37
C GLY A 459 4.02 21.85 -42.29
N TYR A 460 3.34 21.94 -41.13
CA TYR A 460 3.69 22.88 -40.08
C TYR A 460 4.76 22.38 -39.10
N SER A 461 4.70 21.13 -38.72
CA SER A 461 5.63 20.58 -37.69
C SER A 461 6.45 19.38 -38.19
N LEU A 462 6.02 18.74 -39.25
CA LEU A 462 6.71 17.62 -39.88
C LEU A 462 6.88 17.91 -41.38
N PRO A 463 7.99 17.47 -42.01
CA PRO A 463 8.13 17.58 -43.47
C PRO A 463 7.00 16.82 -44.17
N GLN A 464 6.28 17.51 -45.03
CA GLN A 464 5.25 16.88 -45.86
C GLN A 464 5.91 16.03 -46.95
N THR A 465 5.69 14.72 -46.93
CA THR A 465 6.28 13.75 -47.88
C THR A 465 5.29 13.31 -48.94
N GLY A 466 4.70 14.27 -49.68
CA GLY A 466 3.72 13.98 -50.72
C GLY A 466 2.30 13.64 -50.20
N ASN A 467 1.50 12.88 -50.97
CA ASN A 467 0.11 12.57 -50.63
C ASN A 467 -0.08 11.38 -49.67
N ASN A 468 1.00 10.82 -49.13
CA ASN A 468 0.95 9.63 -48.28
C ASN A 468 1.25 9.98 -46.82
N VAL A 469 0.41 9.51 -45.91
CA VAL A 469 0.67 9.57 -44.46
C VAL A 469 1.82 8.63 -44.13
N SER A 470 2.93 9.16 -43.67
CA SER A 470 4.11 8.36 -43.31
C SER A 470 4.00 7.75 -41.93
N VAL A 471 4.68 6.63 -41.71
CA VAL A 471 4.86 6.06 -40.36
C VAL A 471 5.82 6.97 -39.61
N TYR A 472 5.32 7.61 -38.54
CA TYR A 472 6.12 8.47 -37.64
C TYR A 472 6.95 7.64 -36.68
N SER A 473 6.34 6.63 -36.09
CA SER A 473 7.03 5.70 -35.20
C SER A 473 6.49 4.28 -35.36
N ASN A 474 7.34 3.32 -35.13
CA ASN A 474 6.97 1.92 -35.03
C ASN A 474 7.75 1.28 -33.89
N LEU A 475 7.18 0.26 -33.27
CA LEU A 475 7.83 -0.53 -32.25
C LEU A 475 7.36 -1.98 -32.34
N PHE A 476 8.30 -2.88 -32.61
CA PHE A 476 8.03 -4.30 -32.70
C PHE A 476 8.94 -5.06 -31.76
N SER A 477 8.44 -6.09 -31.10
CA SER A 477 9.26 -7.04 -30.37
C SER A 477 8.57 -8.39 -30.18
N ASP A 478 9.39 -9.41 -30.03
CA ASP A 478 9.01 -10.76 -29.57
C ASP A 478 10.10 -11.22 -28.61
N ASN A 479 9.96 -10.88 -27.34
CA ASN A 479 10.97 -11.14 -26.32
C ASN A 479 10.52 -12.24 -25.37
N GLN A 480 11.47 -13.05 -24.93
CA GLN A 480 11.25 -14.09 -23.95
C GLN A 480 12.31 -14.02 -22.85
N ILE A 481 11.88 -14.15 -21.59
CA ILE A 481 12.75 -14.37 -20.45
C ILE A 481 12.39 -15.70 -19.80
N GLU A 482 13.40 -16.52 -19.56
CA GLU A 482 13.36 -17.65 -18.64
C GLU A 482 14.50 -17.47 -17.66
N SER A 483 14.18 -17.34 -16.38
CA SER A 483 15.19 -17.06 -15.36
C SER A 483 14.81 -17.65 -14.01
N THR A 484 15.81 -17.77 -13.15
CA THR A 484 15.63 -18.21 -11.77
C THR A 484 16.27 -17.23 -10.81
N ARG A 485 15.58 -16.94 -9.72
CA ARG A 485 16.11 -16.14 -8.61
C ARG A 485 16.23 -17.02 -7.38
N PHE A 486 17.37 -16.98 -6.73
CA PHE A 486 17.59 -17.61 -5.44
C PHE A 486 17.68 -16.51 -4.39
N SER A 487 16.99 -16.65 -3.29
CA SER A 487 17.09 -15.71 -2.18
C SER A 487 17.13 -16.47 -0.85
N ALA A 488 17.90 -15.96 0.10
CA ALA A 488 17.93 -16.47 1.46
C ALA A 488 18.12 -15.33 2.44
N TYR A 489 17.58 -15.47 3.64
CA TYR A 489 17.76 -14.51 4.71
C TYR A 489 17.96 -15.22 6.07
N ALA A 490 18.63 -14.53 6.96
CA ALA A 490 18.69 -14.86 8.37
C ALA A 490 18.66 -13.55 9.17
N GLN A 491 17.89 -13.54 10.25
CA GLN A 491 17.81 -12.39 11.15
C GLN A 491 17.58 -12.85 12.58
N ASP A 492 18.06 -12.07 13.53
CA ASP A 492 17.80 -12.23 14.94
C ASP A 492 17.25 -10.94 15.55
N ALA A 493 16.26 -11.10 16.41
CA ALA A 493 15.73 -10.04 17.24
C ALA A 493 16.12 -10.31 18.69
N PHE A 494 17.09 -9.57 19.18
CA PHE A 494 17.64 -9.70 20.53
C PHE A 494 17.09 -8.62 21.45
N LYS A 495 16.50 -9.03 22.58
CA LYS A 495 15.99 -8.13 23.62
C LYS A 495 16.87 -8.20 24.84
N PHE A 496 17.32 -7.05 25.32
CA PHE A 496 18.10 -6.95 26.54
C PHE A 496 17.70 -5.74 27.36
N ARG A 497 17.73 -5.89 28.68
CA ARG A 497 17.38 -4.84 29.62
C ARG A 497 18.64 -4.30 30.29
N THR A 498 18.69 -2.99 30.42
CA THR A 498 19.72 -2.26 31.15
C THR A 498 19.07 -1.38 32.24
N LYS A 499 19.89 -0.70 33.03
CA LYS A 499 19.39 0.30 33.99
C LYS A 499 18.69 1.47 33.29
N GLN A 500 19.06 1.79 32.06
CA GLN A 500 18.50 2.89 31.28
C GLN A 500 17.15 2.52 30.60
N GLY A 501 16.90 1.24 30.34
CA GLY A 501 15.67 0.79 29.69
C GLY A 501 15.80 -0.55 28.96
N LEU A 502 14.78 -0.85 28.18
CA LEU A 502 14.68 -2.04 27.35
C LEU A 502 15.16 -1.72 25.92
N PHE A 503 16.13 -2.48 25.44
CA PHE A 503 16.61 -2.44 24.07
C PHE A 503 16.11 -3.64 23.28
N THR A 504 15.75 -3.40 22.03
CA THR A 504 15.44 -4.44 21.04
C THR A 504 16.32 -4.21 19.83
N LEU A 505 17.31 -5.07 19.61
CA LEU A 505 18.15 -5.05 18.42
C LEU A 505 17.64 -6.10 17.45
N VAL A 506 17.25 -5.69 16.24
CA VAL A 506 16.96 -6.61 15.14
C VAL A 506 18.07 -6.44 14.10
N ALA A 507 18.80 -7.50 13.83
CA ALA A 507 19.85 -7.50 12.83
C ALA A 507 19.68 -8.71 11.91
N GLY A 508 19.89 -8.51 10.63
CA GLY A 508 19.73 -9.59 9.65
C GLY A 508 20.43 -9.29 8.35
N VAL A 509 20.58 -10.32 7.58
CA VAL A 509 21.16 -10.29 6.25
C VAL A 509 20.27 -11.01 5.27
N ARG A 510 20.21 -10.51 4.05
CA ARG A 510 19.56 -11.15 2.92
C ARG A 510 20.52 -11.22 1.75
N GLY A 511 20.57 -12.39 1.10
CA GLY A 511 21.29 -12.60 -0.15
C GLY A 511 20.31 -12.96 -1.25
N SER A 512 20.53 -12.47 -2.47
CA SER A 512 19.79 -12.90 -3.64
C SER A 512 20.72 -13.03 -4.87
N TYR A 513 20.40 -13.98 -5.75
CA TYR A 513 21.11 -14.20 -7.00
C TYR A 513 20.12 -14.39 -8.13
N TRP A 514 20.28 -13.62 -9.21
CA TRP A 514 19.43 -13.71 -10.39
C TRP A 514 20.24 -14.26 -11.59
N THR A 515 19.77 -15.36 -12.16
CA THR A 515 20.48 -16.04 -13.26
C THR A 515 20.47 -15.25 -14.56
N TYR A 516 19.51 -14.33 -14.76
CA TYR A 516 19.36 -13.55 -15.99
C TYR A 516 20.54 -12.60 -16.22
N ASN A 517 20.87 -11.77 -15.23
CA ASN A 517 21.98 -10.81 -15.29
C ASN A 517 23.19 -11.26 -14.46
N LYS A 518 23.15 -12.46 -13.85
CA LYS A 518 24.20 -13.04 -13.00
C LYS A 518 24.58 -12.15 -11.80
N GLU A 519 23.66 -11.34 -11.33
CA GLU A 519 23.90 -10.42 -10.22
C GLU A 519 23.68 -11.10 -8.88
N PHE A 520 24.65 -10.94 -7.98
CA PHE A 520 24.53 -11.31 -6.57
C PHE A 520 24.38 -10.07 -5.72
N LEU A 521 23.35 -10.03 -4.89
CA LEU A 521 23.00 -8.93 -4.00
C LEU A 521 23.17 -9.38 -2.56
N PHE A 522 23.73 -8.50 -1.73
CA PHE A 522 23.88 -8.70 -0.30
C PHE A 522 23.31 -7.50 0.47
N SER A 523 22.27 -7.75 1.28
CA SER A 523 21.44 -6.73 1.93
C SER A 523 21.50 -6.87 3.45
N PRO A 524 22.50 -6.29 4.15
CA PRO A 524 22.49 -6.19 5.60
C PRO A 524 21.47 -5.14 6.05
N ARG A 525 20.74 -5.44 7.14
CA ARG A 525 19.75 -4.55 7.73
C ARG A 525 19.79 -4.64 9.24
N ALA A 526 19.63 -3.50 9.91
CA ALA A 526 19.58 -3.45 11.36
C ALA A 526 18.60 -2.40 11.85
N SER A 527 17.93 -2.68 12.97
CA SER A 527 17.14 -1.69 13.69
C SER A 527 17.35 -1.84 15.19
N LEU A 528 17.36 -0.70 15.88
CA LEU A 528 17.49 -0.61 17.34
C LEU A 528 16.29 0.14 17.86
N GLY A 529 15.49 -0.54 18.70
CA GLY A 529 14.42 0.05 19.48
C GLY A 529 14.88 0.24 20.91
N PHE A 530 14.53 1.36 21.52
CA PHE A 530 14.85 1.69 22.90
C PHE A 530 13.62 2.23 23.61
N ILE A 531 13.27 1.60 24.73
CA ILE A 531 12.21 2.05 25.64
C ILE A 531 12.92 2.45 26.95
N PRO A 532 13.11 3.76 27.20
CA PRO A 532 13.77 4.23 28.41
C PRO A 532 12.93 3.95 29.66
N ASN A 533 13.61 3.79 30.80
CA ASN A 533 12.97 3.67 32.13
C ASN A 533 12.60 5.06 32.67
N PHE A 534 11.84 5.84 31.88
CA PHE A 534 11.30 7.13 32.31
C PHE A 534 9.85 6.98 32.75
N ASP A 535 9.34 7.98 33.47
CA ASP A 535 7.91 8.05 33.79
C ASP A 535 7.06 8.33 32.55
N GLN A 536 7.69 8.95 31.55
CA GLN A 536 7.06 9.23 30.25
C GLN A 536 7.05 7.96 29.39
N ASP A 537 5.96 7.74 28.70
CA ASP A 537 5.81 6.63 27.75
C ASP A 537 6.45 6.99 26.40
N LEU A 538 7.77 6.84 26.35
CA LEU A 538 8.61 7.14 25.19
C LEU A 538 9.17 5.84 24.59
N THR A 539 9.20 5.76 23.27
CA THR A 539 9.92 4.72 22.53
C THR A 539 10.74 5.40 21.45
N LEU A 540 12.02 5.09 21.38
CA LEU A 540 12.91 5.57 20.33
C LEU A 540 13.30 4.42 19.42
N ARG A 541 13.53 4.70 18.14
CA ARG A 541 13.96 3.71 17.16
C ARG A 541 14.90 4.30 16.13
N PHE A 542 15.88 3.51 15.75
CA PHE A 542 16.78 3.77 14.65
C PHE A 542 16.80 2.55 13.73
N ALA A 543 16.71 2.77 12.43
CA ALA A 543 16.82 1.70 11.45
C ALA A 543 17.74 2.11 10.29
N THR A 544 18.57 1.17 9.87
CA THR A 544 19.45 1.33 8.71
C THR A 544 19.55 0.03 7.94
N GLY A 545 19.85 0.12 6.66
CA GLY A 545 20.02 -1.07 5.83
C GLY A 545 20.24 -0.76 4.38
N LEU A 546 20.67 -1.79 3.69
CA LEU A 546 20.88 -1.81 2.26
C LEU A 546 19.73 -2.55 1.60
N TYR A 547 19.05 -1.88 0.68
CA TYR A 547 17.87 -2.39 -0.02
C TYR A 547 18.13 -2.38 -1.51
N TYR A 548 17.76 -3.46 -2.19
CA TYR A 548 17.86 -3.56 -3.64
C TYR A 548 16.49 -3.81 -4.24
N GLN A 549 16.33 -3.37 -5.48
CA GLN A 549 15.18 -3.72 -6.31
C GLN A 549 15.69 -4.21 -7.64
N SER A 550 15.52 -5.51 -7.89
CA SER A 550 15.83 -6.08 -9.20
C SER A 550 14.87 -5.54 -10.25
N PRO A 551 15.35 -5.28 -11.47
CA PRO A 551 14.49 -4.81 -12.55
C PRO A 551 13.33 -5.80 -12.78
N PHE A 552 12.15 -5.27 -12.97
CA PHE A 552 11.05 -6.05 -13.54
C PHE A 552 11.09 -6.01 -15.07
N TYR A 553 10.33 -6.86 -15.70
CA TYR A 553 10.44 -7.10 -17.13
C TYR A 553 10.39 -5.81 -18.00
N LYS A 554 9.43 -4.90 -17.72
CA LYS A 554 9.29 -3.66 -18.53
C LYS A 554 10.47 -2.70 -18.39
N GLU A 555 11.20 -2.73 -17.27
CA GLU A 555 12.43 -1.94 -17.06
C GLU A 555 13.62 -2.44 -17.88
N LEU A 556 13.63 -3.73 -18.23
CA LEU A 556 14.70 -4.34 -19.05
C LEU A 556 14.62 -3.92 -20.51
N ARG A 557 13.48 -3.41 -20.96
CA ARG A 557 13.27 -3.02 -22.35
C ARG A 557 14.10 -1.78 -22.69
N ARG A 558 14.89 -1.89 -23.73
CA ARG A 558 15.56 -0.77 -24.40
C ARG A 558 15.14 -0.73 -25.85
N VAL A 559 14.85 0.46 -26.35
CA VAL A 559 14.56 0.64 -27.78
C VAL A 559 15.87 0.68 -28.55
N ASP A 560 15.97 -0.13 -29.60
CA ASP A 560 17.09 -0.21 -30.53
C ASP A 560 16.55 -0.23 -31.97
N LYS A 561 17.43 -0.19 -32.96
CA LYS A 561 17.03 -0.30 -34.37
C LYS A 561 17.41 -1.64 -34.94
N ASP A 562 16.51 -2.24 -35.73
CA ASP A 562 16.79 -3.44 -36.50
C ASP A 562 17.63 -3.09 -37.76
N LYS A 563 17.99 -4.12 -38.54
CA LYS A 563 18.77 -3.97 -39.77
C LYS A 563 18.05 -3.12 -40.85
N ASN A 564 16.74 -2.97 -40.74
CA ASN A 564 15.89 -2.20 -41.67
C ASN A 564 15.61 -0.78 -41.15
N GLY A 565 16.16 -0.40 -39.98
CA GLY A 565 15.93 0.90 -39.37
C GLY A 565 14.65 1.00 -38.53
N ASN A 566 13.87 -0.09 -38.37
CA ASN A 566 12.68 -0.10 -37.52
C ASN A 566 13.08 -0.13 -36.06
N ASN A 567 12.30 0.54 -35.18
CA ASN A 567 12.48 0.43 -33.75
C ASN A 567 12.02 -0.94 -33.26
N ILE A 568 12.88 -1.58 -32.53
CA ILE A 568 12.63 -2.85 -31.84
C ILE A 568 12.93 -2.73 -30.36
N THR A 569 12.26 -3.51 -29.56
CA THR A 569 12.63 -3.63 -28.14
C THR A 569 13.61 -4.79 -27.96
N VAL A 570 14.75 -4.50 -27.36
CA VAL A 570 15.71 -5.50 -26.92
C VAL A 570 15.78 -5.50 -25.38
N LEU A 571 16.11 -6.65 -24.80
CA LEU A 571 16.23 -6.76 -23.35
C LEU A 571 17.68 -6.52 -22.92
N ASN A 572 17.87 -5.52 -22.08
CA ASN A 572 19.19 -5.21 -21.51
C ASN A 572 19.53 -6.21 -20.41
N LYS A 573 20.50 -7.11 -20.65
CA LYS A 573 20.99 -8.08 -19.68
C LYS A 573 21.99 -7.49 -18.68
N ASP A 574 22.53 -6.32 -18.96
CA ASP A 574 23.51 -5.64 -18.10
C ASP A 574 22.87 -4.68 -17.10
N LEU A 575 21.54 -4.53 -17.17
CA LEU A 575 20.81 -3.69 -16.23
C LEU A 575 20.91 -4.28 -14.82
N LYS A 576 21.48 -3.50 -13.91
CA LYS A 576 21.70 -3.89 -12.51
C LYS A 576 20.50 -3.50 -11.65
N SER A 577 20.41 -4.15 -10.51
CA SER A 577 19.44 -3.79 -9.48
C SER A 577 19.65 -2.37 -8.98
N GLN A 578 18.55 -1.64 -8.83
CA GLN A 578 18.53 -0.35 -8.18
C GLN A 578 18.82 -0.54 -6.69
N ARG A 579 19.44 0.44 -6.04
CA ARG A 579 19.91 0.34 -4.67
C ARG A 579 19.49 1.56 -3.84
N SER A 580 19.06 1.29 -2.61
CA SER A 580 18.74 2.32 -1.61
C SER A 580 19.41 2.01 -0.28
N ILE A 581 20.05 2.99 0.33
CA ILE A 581 20.57 2.92 1.70
C ILE A 581 19.68 3.79 2.56
N HIS A 582 19.08 3.19 3.60
CA HIS A 582 18.15 3.88 4.49
C HIS A 582 18.82 4.26 5.80
N PHE A 583 18.48 5.44 6.29
CA PHE A 583 18.71 5.91 7.65
C PHE A 583 17.41 6.50 8.17
N ILE A 584 16.83 5.89 9.19
CA ILE A 584 15.55 6.29 9.76
C ILE A 584 15.73 6.43 11.27
N LEU A 585 15.42 7.60 11.79
CA LEU A 585 15.39 7.90 13.21
C LEU A 585 13.98 8.33 13.57
N GLY A 586 13.38 7.65 14.53
CA GLY A 586 12.03 7.96 14.93
C GLY A 586 11.74 7.67 16.38
N GLY A 587 10.54 8.02 16.80
CA GLY A 587 10.07 7.74 18.14
C GLY A 587 8.57 7.95 18.28
N ASP A 588 8.05 7.35 19.32
CA ASP A 588 6.66 7.44 19.75
C ASP A 588 6.63 8.03 21.16
N TYR A 589 5.77 9.01 21.36
CA TYR A 589 5.45 9.53 22.67
C TYR A 589 3.96 9.36 22.95
N THR A 590 3.63 8.55 23.93
CA THR A 590 2.25 8.33 24.37
C THR A 590 2.01 9.13 25.64
N PHE A 591 0.96 9.90 25.66
CA PHE A 591 0.59 10.72 26.81
C PHE A 591 -0.93 10.74 26.99
N ARG A 592 -1.33 11.13 28.18
CA ARG A 592 -2.73 11.28 28.53
C ARG A 592 -3.07 12.75 28.71
N ALA A 593 -4.10 13.19 27.99
CA ALA A 593 -4.66 14.55 28.11
C ALA A 593 -6.19 14.45 28.14
N VAL A 594 -6.82 15.27 28.96
CA VAL A 594 -8.30 15.29 29.08
C VAL A 594 -8.88 13.88 29.29
N ASP A 595 -8.21 13.08 30.15
CA ASP A 595 -8.55 11.69 30.44
C ASP A 595 -8.55 10.71 29.24
N ARG A 596 -7.88 11.06 28.15
CA ARG A 596 -7.80 10.27 26.90
C ARG A 596 -6.35 10.00 26.53
N ASN A 597 -6.14 8.94 25.79
CA ASN A 597 -4.81 8.54 25.33
C ASN A 597 -4.51 9.13 23.97
N PHE A 598 -3.35 9.76 23.86
CA PHE A 598 -2.80 10.31 22.63
C PHE A 598 -1.41 9.75 22.36
N LYS A 599 -1.07 9.63 21.11
CA LYS A 599 0.24 9.18 20.66
C LYS A 599 0.74 10.12 19.54
N VAL A 600 1.94 10.62 19.72
CA VAL A 600 2.70 11.30 18.66
C VAL A 600 3.77 10.35 18.16
N THR A 601 3.81 10.13 16.86
CA THR A 601 4.89 9.42 16.18
C THR A 601 5.61 10.43 15.30
N ALA A 602 6.94 10.50 15.41
CA ALA A 602 7.77 11.32 14.52
C ALA A 602 8.93 10.50 13.96
N GLU A 603 9.17 10.61 12.66
CA GLU A 603 10.27 9.94 11.97
C GLU A 603 10.97 10.88 11.00
N MET A 604 12.29 10.98 11.12
CA MET A 604 13.17 11.59 10.14
C MET A 604 13.81 10.49 9.31
N TYR A 605 13.89 10.69 7.99
CA TYR A 605 14.52 9.70 7.13
C TYR A 605 15.42 10.34 6.07
N TYR A 606 16.43 9.58 5.69
CA TYR A 606 17.29 9.84 4.55
C TYR A 606 17.51 8.53 3.79
N LYS A 607 17.23 8.52 2.49
CA LYS A 607 17.49 7.42 1.56
C LYS A 607 18.50 7.89 0.52
N LYS A 608 19.64 7.22 0.42
CA LYS A 608 20.58 7.39 -0.68
C LYS A 608 20.25 6.39 -1.76
N LEU A 609 20.10 6.86 -2.99
CA LEU A 609 19.65 6.07 -4.14
C LEU A 609 20.76 5.98 -5.17
N ASP A 610 21.10 4.77 -5.59
CA ASP A 610 22.14 4.51 -6.59
C ASP A 610 21.60 3.53 -7.66
N ASN A 611 22.23 3.50 -8.83
CA ASN A 611 21.88 2.63 -9.96
C ASN A 611 20.42 2.78 -10.40
N LEU A 612 19.84 3.97 -10.32
CA LEU A 612 18.48 4.20 -10.73
C LEU A 612 18.31 4.02 -12.25
N ASN A 613 17.20 3.44 -12.65
CA ASN A 613 16.73 3.37 -14.02
C ASN A 613 15.63 4.40 -14.23
N PRO A 614 15.93 5.61 -14.71
CA PRO A 614 14.92 6.65 -14.89
C PRO A 614 13.86 6.27 -15.91
N TYR A 615 12.74 6.96 -15.85
CA TYR A 615 11.69 6.85 -16.86
C TYR A 615 11.16 8.23 -17.23
N THR A 616 10.57 8.31 -18.42
CA THR A 616 9.78 9.45 -18.89
C THR A 616 8.33 9.04 -18.97
N VAL A 617 7.44 10.01 -18.82
CA VAL A 617 6.02 9.83 -19.06
C VAL A 617 5.70 10.50 -20.39
N ASP A 618 5.28 9.71 -21.38
CA ASP A 618 4.89 10.16 -22.70
C ASP A 618 3.42 9.81 -22.91
N ASN A 619 2.57 10.83 -22.93
CA ASN A 619 1.12 10.71 -23.10
C ASN A 619 0.52 9.58 -22.22
N VAL A 620 0.74 9.65 -20.88
CA VAL A 620 0.36 8.68 -19.85
C VAL A 620 1.06 7.31 -19.90
N LYS A 621 1.99 7.08 -20.83
CA LYS A 621 2.78 5.85 -20.93
C LYS A 621 4.14 6.04 -20.25
N ILE A 622 4.51 5.11 -19.36
CA ILE A 622 5.83 5.09 -18.74
C ILE A 622 6.82 4.42 -19.69
N ARG A 623 7.89 5.13 -20.04
CA ARG A 623 9.01 4.64 -20.85
C ARG A 623 10.29 4.68 -20.04
N TYR A 624 10.81 3.52 -19.67
CA TYR A 624 12.07 3.38 -18.96
C TYR A 624 13.25 3.60 -19.90
N TYR A 625 14.33 4.17 -19.40
CA TYR A 625 15.58 4.33 -20.16
C TYR A 625 16.26 2.98 -20.41
N GLY A 626 15.96 1.96 -19.57
CA GLY A 626 16.58 0.64 -19.66
C GLY A 626 18.07 0.64 -19.32
N GLU A 627 18.54 1.65 -18.58
CA GLU A 627 19.93 1.88 -18.20
C GLU A 627 20.03 2.40 -16.76
N ASN A 628 21.06 1.96 -16.02
CA ASN A 628 21.36 2.50 -14.69
C ASN A 628 22.13 3.82 -14.80
N CYS A 629 21.47 4.87 -15.24
CA CYS A 629 22.11 6.14 -15.54
C CYS A 629 21.78 7.27 -14.57
N ALA A 630 21.15 6.96 -13.41
CA ALA A 630 20.83 7.98 -12.42
C ALA A 630 21.22 7.56 -10.99
N LYS A 631 21.41 8.57 -10.15
CA LYS A 631 21.59 8.49 -8.70
C LYS A 631 20.77 9.59 -8.04
N GLY A 632 20.39 9.40 -6.78
CA GLY A 632 19.54 10.38 -6.12
C GLY A 632 19.47 10.24 -4.61
N TYR A 633 18.54 10.96 -4.03
CA TYR A 633 18.20 10.85 -2.63
C TYR A 633 16.73 11.20 -2.38
N ALA A 634 16.22 10.68 -1.28
CA ALA A 634 14.93 11.11 -0.72
C ALA A 634 15.11 11.35 0.79
N MET A 635 14.64 12.47 1.29
CA MET A 635 14.69 12.81 2.71
C MET A 635 13.42 13.52 3.16
N GLY A 636 13.10 13.40 4.43
CA GLY A 636 11.91 14.05 4.96
C GLY A 636 11.69 13.84 6.43
N LEU A 637 10.58 14.43 6.87
CA LEU A 637 10.06 14.34 8.22
C LEU A 637 8.58 13.92 8.15
N ASP A 638 8.25 12.84 8.84
CA ASP A 638 6.90 12.32 8.98
C ASP A 638 6.44 12.45 10.42
N VAL A 639 5.28 13.03 10.65
CA VAL A 639 4.67 13.19 11.97
C VAL A 639 3.24 12.70 11.93
N LYS A 640 2.83 11.86 12.88
CA LYS A 640 1.46 11.39 13.04
C LYS A 640 1.00 11.66 14.46
N PHE A 641 -0.11 12.35 14.60
CA PHE A 641 -0.81 12.55 15.86
C PHE A 641 -2.06 11.67 15.85
N PHE A 642 -2.07 10.69 16.73
CA PHE A 642 -3.14 9.69 16.87
C PHE A 642 -3.75 9.81 18.25
N GLY A 643 -5.06 9.63 18.36
CA GLY A 643 -5.70 9.56 19.65
C GLY A 643 -7.21 9.50 19.63
N GLU A 644 -7.75 9.43 20.84
CA GLU A 644 -9.17 9.44 21.12
C GLU A 644 -9.67 10.89 21.23
N PHE A 645 -9.82 11.59 20.09
CA PHE A 645 -10.32 12.97 20.06
C PHE A 645 -11.78 13.08 20.53
N VAL A 646 -12.56 12.06 20.22
CA VAL A 646 -13.92 11.86 20.70
C VAL A 646 -13.97 10.54 21.48
N PRO A 647 -14.57 10.48 22.68
CA PRO A 647 -14.62 9.27 23.47
C PRO A 647 -15.15 8.05 22.71
N GLY A 648 -14.36 6.95 22.68
CA GLY A 648 -14.73 5.71 21.98
C GLY A 648 -14.50 5.72 20.48
N THR A 649 -13.76 6.73 19.94
CA THR A 649 -13.37 6.80 18.54
C THR A 649 -11.87 6.98 18.39
N ASP A 650 -11.31 6.49 17.30
CA ASP A 650 -9.93 6.70 16.93
C ASP A 650 -9.84 7.71 15.77
N SER A 651 -8.98 8.70 15.93
CA SER A 651 -8.73 9.69 14.90
C SER A 651 -7.24 9.98 14.80
N TRP A 652 -6.78 10.40 13.63
CA TRP A 652 -5.38 10.80 13.46
C TRP A 652 -5.23 11.87 12.38
N ILE A 653 -4.18 12.64 12.52
CA ILE A 653 -3.66 13.52 11.51
C ILE A 653 -2.22 13.15 11.24
N SER A 654 -1.86 13.02 9.98
CA SER A 654 -0.49 12.76 9.52
C SER A 654 0.00 13.95 8.72
N PHE A 655 1.24 14.32 8.94
CA PHE A 655 1.94 15.39 8.26
C PHE A 655 3.28 14.89 7.77
N SER A 656 3.59 15.12 6.50
CA SER A 656 4.85 14.72 5.88
C SER A 656 5.44 15.87 5.10
N LEU A 657 6.72 16.11 5.29
CA LEU A 657 7.56 16.98 4.46
C LEU A 657 8.59 16.12 3.74
N MET A 658 8.74 16.32 2.44
CA MET A 658 9.60 15.47 1.64
C MET A 658 10.32 16.25 0.54
N LYS A 659 11.56 15.83 0.27
CA LYS A 659 12.33 16.21 -0.91
C LYS A 659 12.98 14.97 -1.50
N ALA A 660 12.67 14.67 -2.77
CA ALA A 660 13.28 13.59 -3.52
C ALA A 660 13.79 14.11 -4.86
N GLN A 661 15.07 13.86 -5.15
CA GLN A 661 15.75 14.32 -6.37
C GLN A 661 16.62 13.22 -6.95
N GLN A 662 16.77 13.24 -8.27
CA GLN A 662 17.70 12.38 -9.01
C GLN A 662 18.54 13.19 -9.98
N THR A 663 19.77 12.75 -10.16
CA THR A 663 20.70 13.30 -11.16
C THR A 663 20.88 12.25 -12.24
N ILE A 664 20.48 12.58 -13.48
CA ILE A 664 20.52 11.71 -14.65
C ILE A 664 21.79 12.00 -15.44
N ARG A 665 22.54 10.95 -15.79
CA ARG A 665 23.78 11.00 -16.57
C ARG A 665 24.79 12.01 -16.03
N GLU A 666 24.80 12.21 -14.69
CA GLU A 666 25.68 13.13 -13.94
C GLU A 666 25.56 14.62 -14.34
N THR A 667 24.61 14.99 -15.17
CA THR A 667 24.46 16.35 -15.69
C THR A 667 23.20 17.04 -15.25
N THR A 668 22.07 16.33 -15.25
CA THR A 668 20.76 16.95 -15.04
C THR A 668 20.16 16.48 -13.71
N THR A 669 19.97 17.41 -12.76
CA THR A 669 19.28 17.14 -11.51
C THR A 669 17.83 17.58 -11.60
N VAL A 670 16.93 16.63 -11.40
CA VAL A 670 15.47 16.84 -11.45
C VAL A 670 14.79 16.26 -10.21
N PRO A 671 13.64 16.79 -9.81
CA PRO A 671 12.80 16.11 -8.83
C PRO A 671 12.42 14.71 -9.31
N MET A 672 12.30 13.75 -8.39
CA MET A 672 11.68 12.45 -8.72
C MET A 672 10.19 12.64 -8.99
N ALA A 673 9.62 11.82 -9.87
CA ALA A 673 8.23 11.96 -10.32
C ALA A 673 7.20 12.00 -9.16
N ASN A 674 7.48 11.31 -8.06
CA ASN A 674 6.63 11.25 -6.88
C ASN A 674 7.09 12.18 -5.74
N SER A 675 7.90 13.20 -6.03
CA SER A 675 8.39 14.18 -5.04
C SER A 675 7.31 15.21 -4.75
N GLN A 676 6.43 14.91 -3.82
CA GLN A 676 5.46 15.86 -3.27
C GLN A 676 6.08 16.58 -2.08
N GLY A 677 6.21 17.91 -2.13
CA GLY A 677 6.88 18.69 -1.08
C GLY A 677 6.25 18.54 0.30
N TYR A 678 4.94 18.36 0.37
CA TYR A 678 4.18 18.12 1.60
C TYR A 678 2.96 17.24 1.34
N ASN A 679 2.56 16.48 2.37
CA ASN A 679 1.31 15.72 2.40
C ASN A 679 0.72 15.77 3.80
N ILE A 680 -0.56 16.15 3.90
CA ILE A 680 -1.32 16.19 5.14
C ILE A 680 -2.53 15.29 4.95
N SER A 681 -2.71 14.31 5.82
CA SER A 681 -3.90 13.46 5.81
C SER A 681 -4.58 13.48 7.17
N LEU A 682 -5.89 13.54 7.16
CA LEU A 682 -6.76 13.55 8.33
C LEU A 682 -7.74 12.40 8.23
N PHE A 683 -7.85 11.63 9.30
CA PHE A 683 -8.98 10.75 9.54
C PHE A 683 -9.60 11.11 10.89
N PHE A 684 -10.86 11.52 10.88
CA PHE A 684 -11.58 11.96 12.07
C PHE A 684 -12.90 11.21 12.20
N GLN A 685 -13.17 10.73 13.39
CA GLN A 685 -14.43 10.07 13.73
C GLN A 685 -15.15 10.81 14.83
N ASP A 686 -16.45 10.92 14.69
CA ASP A 686 -17.35 11.48 15.71
C ASP A 686 -18.68 10.73 15.70
N TYR A 687 -19.51 10.97 16.70
CA TYR A 687 -20.89 10.52 16.74
C TYR A 687 -21.81 11.62 16.20
N PHE A 688 -22.86 11.20 15.51
CA PHE A 688 -23.88 12.17 15.11
C PHE A 688 -24.52 12.80 16.35
N PRO A 689 -24.67 14.14 16.42
CA PRO A 689 -25.23 14.83 17.58
C PRO A 689 -26.57 14.23 18.01
N GLY A 690 -26.67 13.82 19.28
CA GLY A 690 -27.85 13.19 19.86
C GLY A 690 -28.02 11.68 19.57
N TYR A 691 -27.21 11.07 18.70
CA TYR A 691 -27.36 9.65 18.32
C TYR A 691 -26.03 8.89 18.38
N LYS A 692 -25.63 8.41 19.55
CA LYS A 692 -24.37 7.64 19.76
C LYS A 692 -24.24 6.34 18.92
N ARG A 693 -25.31 5.89 18.28
CA ARG A 693 -25.29 4.72 17.39
C ARG A 693 -24.86 5.04 15.95
N VAL A 694 -24.87 6.31 15.59
CA VAL A 694 -24.50 6.79 14.25
C VAL A 694 -23.12 7.44 14.34
N LYS A 695 -22.16 6.94 13.60
CA LYS A 695 -20.80 7.50 13.51
C LYS A 695 -20.66 8.31 12.24
N LEU A 696 -20.06 9.48 12.36
CA LEU A 696 -19.61 10.31 11.25
C LEU A 696 -18.12 10.10 11.07
N ASN A 697 -17.70 9.76 9.86
CA ASN A 697 -16.29 9.60 9.51
C ASN A 697 -15.91 10.62 8.45
N LEU A 698 -14.81 11.31 8.67
CA LEU A 698 -14.26 12.30 7.76
C LEU A 698 -12.83 11.90 7.37
N LYS A 699 -12.56 11.90 6.08
CA LYS A 699 -11.20 11.76 5.52
C LYS A 699 -10.88 13.02 4.74
N GLY A 700 -9.72 13.59 4.96
CA GLY A 700 -9.18 14.72 4.22
C GLY A 700 -7.74 14.46 3.82
N VAL A 701 -7.39 14.83 2.59
CA VAL A 701 -6.00 14.77 2.10
C VAL A 701 -5.68 16.10 1.41
N LEU A 702 -4.57 16.71 1.82
CA LEU A 702 -4.01 17.89 1.19
C LEU A 702 -2.56 17.62 0.86
N SER A 703 -2.21 17.66 -0.41
CA SER A 703 -0.85 17.35 -0.87
C SER A 703 -0.32 18.42 -1.83
N GLY A 704 1.00 18.56 -1.87
CA GLY A 704 1.68 19.39 -2.84
C GLY A 704 1.54 18.83 -4.25
N GLY A 705 1.70 19.68 -5.26
CA GLY A 705 1.71 19.26 -6.67
C GLY A 705 2.86 18.29 -6.97
N LEU A 706 2.64 17.41 -7.94
CA LEU A 706 3.70 16.59 -8.52
C LEU A 706 4.57 17.43 -9.47
N PRO A 707 5.87 17.11 -9.60
CA PRO A 707 6.70 17.70 -10.62
C PRO A 707 6.14 17.46 -12.01
N GLN A 708 6.06 18.49 -12.82
CA GLN A 708 5.68 18.41 -14.22
C GLN A 708 6.87 18.69 -15.10
N THR A 709 6.99 17.98 -16.21
CA THR A 709 7.91 18.32 -17.31
C THR A 709 7.32 19.50 -18.07
N ILE A 710 8.07 20.58 -18.18
CA ILE A 710 7.73 21.74 -19.01
C ILE A 710 8.20 21.45 -20.43
#